data_7d582c6f0a5da6ed46dd7cb8da0b8dad
#
_entry.id   7d582c6f0a5da6ed46dd7cb8da0b8dad
#
_cell.length_a   1.000
_cell.length_b   1.000
_cell.length_c   1.000
_cell.angle_alpha   90.00
_cell.angle_beta   90.00
_cell.angle_gamma   90.00
#
_symmetry.space_group_name_H-M   'P 1'
#
loop_
_entity.id
_entity.type
_entity.pdbx_description
1 polymer ?
#
loop_
_entity_poly.entity_id
_entity_poly.type
_entity_poly.pdbx_seq_one_letter_code
_entity_poly.pdbx_strand_id
1 'polypeptide(L)'
;MPGPGPRGPRGPKPRVENPGKLMGRLLKYVGKNYGIHLVIVAVCIFVSVIANVQGTMFMKNLIDLYIMPLIGQSSPDFGPLLGAILKVAVFYMIGVLATFSYNRIMVYVTQGTLKNLRNDMFHHMESLPIKYFDTHAHGDIMSIYTNDIDTLRQMISQSMPQLLSSVITIVSVFVSMIILSIPLTLVSLVMIAIMLFTTKKVAGLSGRYFLAQQKSLGAVNGYIEEMMEGQKVVKVFCHEEESLEKFNQLNDELYDSANNANKYGNILGPVNAQLGNVSYVVCAIAGGIFATYGVGGLTLGALASFLTFNKSINMPINQVSQQLNSVVMALAGADRIFRILDEKPELDEGYVTLVNAEIENGEVREAQKHTGHWAWKHYHKADNTTTYQSLEGDVVFNGVDFGYDEKKMVLHDIKLFAKPGQKIAFVGSTGAGKTTITNLINRFYDIQDGKIRYDGININKIKKADLRRSLGIVLQDTQLFTNSVMENIRYGKLDATDEEVIAAAKLANADGFIRRLPDGYQTKLTNNGANLSQGQRQLLSIARAAVADPPVLILDEATSSIDTRTEKLVQDGMDKLMHGRTTFVIAHRLSTVRNSDCIMVLENGRIIERGTHDQLIEEKGKYYQLYTGNMGELA
;
A
#
# COMPACT_ATOMS: atom_id res chain seq x y z
N MET A 1 -13.89 -19.03 4.35
CA MET A 1 -13.58 -17.61 4.62
C MET A 1 -14.87 -16.83 4.56
N PRO A 2 -15.16 -15.92 5.47
CA PRO A 2 -16.15 -14.91 5.21
C PRO A 2 -15.56 -14.03 4.08
N GLY A 3 -16.26 -13.95 2.95
CA GLY A 3 -15.92 -13.06 1.86
C GLY A 3 -15.76 -11.62 2.37
N PRO A 4 -15.02 -10.74 1.68
CA PRO A 4 -14.88 -9.35 2.07
C PRO A 4 -16.30 -8.77 2.20
N GLY A 5 -16.67 -8.42 3.44
CA GLY A 5 -17.96 -7.81 3.71
C GLY A 5 -18.14 -6.55 2.84
N PRO A 6 -19.40 -6.16 2.54
CA PRO A 6 -19.67 -5.04 1.65
C PRO A 6 -18.89 -3.83 2.15
N ARG A 7 -18.01 -3.28 1.31
CA ARG A 7 -17.29 -2.03 1.59
C ARG A 7 -18.34 -0.96 1.84
N GLY A 8 -18.53 -0.61 3.11
CA GLY A 8 -19.40 0.51 3.48
C GLY A 8 -19.01 1.76 2.69
N PRO A 9 -19.94 2.71 2.48
CA PRO A 9 -19.68 3.92 1.72
C PRO A 9 -18.41 4.58 2.26
N ARG A 10 -17.41 4.77 1.39
CA ARG A 10 -16.17 5.47 1.74
C ARG A 10 -16.57 6.77 2.45
N GLY A 11 -16.27 6.84 3.75
CA GLY A 11 -16.55 8.01 4.57
C GLY A 11 -15.97 9.27 3.96
N PRO A 12 -16.37 10.47 4.43
CA PRO A 12 -15.86 11.73 3.93
C PRO A 12 -14.35 11.67 3.88
N LYS A 13 -13.76 12.08 2.73
CA LYS A 13 -12.30 12.05 2.50
C LYS A 13 -11.60 12.52 3.77
N PRO A 14 -10.63 11.78 4.32
CA PRO A 14 -9.95 12.17 5.54
C PRO A 14 -9.40 13.60 5.34
N ARG A 15 -9.87 14.55 6.13
CA ARG A 15 -9.31 15.88 6.16
C ARG A 15 -7.91 15.71 6.73
N VAL A 16 -6.90 16.02 5.93
CA VAL A 16 -5.51 16.07 6.40
C VAL A 16 -5.47 17.08 7.55
N GLU A 17 -5.22 16.63 8.76
CA GLU A 17 -5.29 17.48 9.97
C GLU A 17 -4.31 18.65 9.91
N ASN A 18 -3.12 18.48 9.32
CA ASN A 18 -2.08 19.50 9.21
C ASN A 18 -1.36 19.45 7.85
N PRO A 19 -1.95 19.98 6.78
CA PRO A 19 -1.35 19.89 5.43
C PRO A 19 0.03 20.56 5.34
N GLY A 20 0.28 21.63 6.08
CA GLY A 20 1.57 22.33 6.09
C GLY A 20 2.69 21.48 6.73
N LYS A 21 2.41 20.80 7.84
CA LYS A 21 3.37 19.90 8.50
C LYS A 21 3.71 18.71 7.62
N LEU A 22 2.70 18.14 6.95
CA LEU A 22 2.87 17.00 6.06
C LEU A 22 3.66 17.38 4.80
N MET A 23 3.38 18.55 4.21
CA MET A 23 4.15 19.11 3.11
C MET A 23 5.61 19.33 3.52
N GLY A 24 5.84 19.90 4.72
CA GLY A 24 7.20 20.07 5.27
C GLY A 24 7.94 18.75 5.43
N ARG A 25 7.25 17.70 5.91
CA ARG A 25 7.83 16.35 6.04
C ARG A 25 8.22 15.76 4.68
N LEU A 26 7.33 15.89 3.69
CA LEU A 26 7.60 15.41 2.34
C LEU A 26 8.75 16.17 1.69
N LEU A 27 8.78 17.49 1.80
CA LEU A 27 9.89 18.31 1.29
C LEU A 27 11.22 17.95 1.97
N LYS A 28 11.21 17.69 3.27
CA LYS A 28 12.39 17.21 4.00
C LYS A 28 12.85 15.85 3.50
N TYR A 29 11.90 14.93 3.23
CA TYR A 29 12.21 13.60 2.69
C TYR A 29 12.88 13.70 1.31
N VAL A 30 12.29 14.48 0.38
CA VAL A 30 12.87 14.72 -0.95
C VAL A 30 14.20 15.46 -0.84
N GLY A 31 14.26 16.50 -0.02
CA GLY A 31 15.44 17.35 0.17
C GLY A 31 16.65 16.63 0.75
N LYS A 32 16.45 15.60 1.56
CA LYS A 32 17.53 14.80 2.14
C LYS A 32 18.49 14.24 1.08
N ASN A 33 17.95 13.77 -0.05
CA ASN A 33 18.74 13.14 -1.10
C ASN A 33 18.92 14.03 -2.34
N TYR A 34 18.00 14.98 -2.56
CA TYR A 34 17.91 15.76 -3.80
C TYR A 34 17.88 17.28 -3.60
N GLY A 35 18.29 17.79 -2.41
CA GLY A 35 18.19 19.20 -2.06
C GLY A 35 18.89 20.13 -3.07
N ILE A 36 20.12 19.79 -3.48
CA ILE A 36 20.88 20.57 -4.48
C ILE A 36 20.14 20.59 -5.83
N HIS A 37 19.57 19.45 -6.25
CA HIS A 37 18.83 19.35 -7.50
C HIS A 37 17.57 20.24 -7.49
N LEU A 38 16.86 20.30 -6.34
CA LEU A 38 15.69 21.17 -6.19
C LEU A 38 16.06 22.66 -6.27
N VAL A 39 17.22 23.06 -5.73
CA VAL A 39 17.72 24.44 -5.86
C VAL A 39 18.04 24.76 -7.31
N ILE A 40 18.72 23.86 -8.03
CA ILE A 40 19.02 24.04 -9.46
C ILE A 40 17.71 24.15 -10.27
N VAL A 41 16.70 23.32 -9.96
CA VAL A 41 15.37 23.37 -10.59
C VAL A 41 14.72 24.74 -10.36
N ALA A 42 14.74 25.25 -9.11
CA ALA A 42 14.16 26.55 -8.79
C ALA A 42 14.86 27.70 -9.56
N VAL A 43 16.20 27.66 -9.67
CA VAL A 43 16.98 28.62 -10.47
C VAL A 43 16.62 28.51 -11.95
N CYS A 44 16.56 27.30 -12.50
CA CYS A 44 16.19 27.08 -13.91
C CYS A 44 14.77 27.59 -14.22
N ILE A 45 13.80 27.35 -13.31
CA ILE A 45 12.44 27.86 -13.45
C ILE A 45 12.45 29.39 -13.44
N PHE A 46 13.17 30.01 -12.51
CA PHE A 46 13.31 31.46 -12.44
C PHE A 46 13.89 32.03 -13.73
N VAL A 47 15.01 31.48 -14.21
CA VAL A 47 15.65 31.90 -15.48
C VAL A 47 14.69 31.75 -16.65
N SER A 48 13.98 30.64 -16.76
CA SER A 48 13.01 30.38 -17.83
C SER A 48 11.88 31.41 -17.83
N VAL A 49 11.30 31.71 -16.65
CA VAL A 49 10.22 32.69 -16.52
C VAL A 49 10.73 34.12 -16.89
N ILE A 50 11.88 34.52 -16.37
CA ILE A 50 12.45 35.82 -16.66
C ILE A 50 12.77 35.99 -18.17
N ALA A 51 13.30 34.94 -18.82
CA ALA A 51 13.55 34.94 -20.25
C ALA A 51 12.25 35.20 -21.06
N ASN A 52 11.14 34.54 -20.69
CA ASN A 52 9.82 34.74 -21.30
C ASN A 52 9.27 36.16 -21.07
N VAL A 53 9.39 36.68 -19.84
CA VAL A 53 8.93 38.04 -19.50
C VAL A 53 9.74 39.10 -20.24
N GLN A 54 11.06 38.94 -20.30
CA GLN A 54 11.93 39.87 -21.07
C GLN A 54 11.62 39.86 -22.57
N GLY A 55 11.27 38.69 -23.13
CA GLY A 55 10.83 38.62 -24.53
C GLY A 55 9.56 39.46 -24.79
N THR A 56 8.60 39.45 -23.85
CA THR A 56 7.40 40.28 -23.95
C THR A 56 7.69 41.78 -23.69
N MET A 57 8.58 42.08 -22.73
CA MET A 57 9.02 43.48 -22.49
C MET A 57 9.76 44.06 -23.70
N PHE A 58 10.52 43.21 -24.40
CA PHE A 58 11.22 43.61 -25.61
C PHE A 58 10.28 44.12 -26.72
N MET A 59 9.05 43.67 -26.78
CA MET A 59 8.04 44.15 -27.73
C MET A 59 7.90 45.68 -27.68
N LYS A 60 7.96 46.27 -26.47
CA LYS A 60 7.99 47.75 -26.30
C LYS A 60 9.17 48.34 -27.03
N ASN A 61 10.37 47.85 -26.74
CA ASN A 61 11.60 48.41 -27.37
C ASN A 61 11.63 48.13 -28.86
N LEU A 62 11.13 46.99 -29.31
CA LEU A 62 11.04 46.64 -30.73
C LEU A 62 10.20 47.67 -31.50
N ILE A 63 9.04 48.02 -30.96
CA ILE A 63 8.13 48.98 -31.60
C ILE A 63 8.69 50.41 -31.48
N ASP A 64 9.02 50.85 -30.25
CA ASP A 64 9.35 52.25 -29.97
C ASP A 64 10.74 52.66 -30.48
N LEU A 65 11.76 51.79 -30.39
CA LEU A 65 13.15 52.13 -30.69
C LEU A 65 13.61 51.64 -32.06
N TYR A 66 13.02 50.58 -32.61
CA TYR A 66 13.48 49.99 -33.83
C TYR A 66 12.49 50.11 -35.01
N ILE A 67 11.18 49.96 -34.79
CA ILE A 67 10.20 50.03 -35.87
C ILE A 67 9.76 51.48 -36.13
N MET A 68 9.32 52.19 -35.09
CA MET A 68 8.77 53.57 -35.25
C MET A 68 9.76 54.52 -35.94
N PRO A 69 11.09 54.48 -35.62
CA PRO A 69 12.05 55.34 -36.29
C PRO A 69 12.28 55.02 -37.78
N LEU A 70 11.93 53.81 -38.23
CA LEU A 70 12.09 53.39 -39.63
C LEU A 70 10.93 53.83 -40.52
N ILE A 71 9.79 54.20 -39.91
CA ILE A 71 8.60 54.59 -40.62
C ILE A 71 8.82 55.96 -41.25
N GLY A 72 8.66 56.07 -42.58
CA GLY A 72 8.81 57.29 -43.31
C GLY A 72 10.22 57.57 -43.83
N GLN A 73 11.20 56.71 -43.59
CA GLN A 73 12.55 56.81 -44.18
C GLN A 73 12.55 56.29 -45.62
N SER A 74 13.23 57.00 -46.52
CA SER A 74 13.33 56.59 -47.93
C SER A 74 14.34 55.45 -48.19
N SER A 75 15.23 55.17 -47.21
CA SER A 75 16.17 54.03 -47.24
C SER A 75 16.35 53.49 -45.77
N PRO A 76 15.47 52.63 -45.27
CA PRO A 76 15.52 52.14 -43.90
C PRO A 76 16.72 51.18 -43.70
N ASP A 77 17.51 51.40 -42.64
CA ASP A 77 18.55 50.45 -42.20
C ASP A 77 17.98 49.47 -41.20
N PHE A 78 17.92 48.19 -41.60
CA PHE A 78 17.43 47.09 -40.78
C PHE A 78 18.53 46.44 -39.90
N GLY A 79 19.80 46.86 -39.98
CA GLY A 79 20.90 46.30 -39.22
C GLY A 79 20.68 46.31 -37.70
N PRO A 80 20.32 47.47 -37.10
CA PRO A 80 20.02 47.55 -35.65
C PRO A 80 18.84 46.68 -35.20
N LEU A 81 17.80 46.58 -36.04
CA LEU A 81 16.64 45.74 -35.79
C LEU A 81 17.02 44.26 -35.76
N LEU A 82 17.81 43.79 -36.73
CA LEU A 82 18.29 42.41 -36.78
C LEU A 82 19.14 42.07 -35.56
N GLY A 83 20.03 42.99 -35.15
CA GLY A 83 20.85 42.82 -33.94
C GLY A 83 20.02 42.70 -32.66
N ALA A 84 18.95 43.47 -32.57
CA ALA A 84 18.03 43.41 -31.44
C ALA A 84 17.23 42.08 -31.40
N ILE A 85 16.72 41.61 -32.54
CA ILE A 85 16.02 40.32 -32.66
C ILE A 85 16.94 39.16 -32.27
N LEU A 86 18.21 39.17 -32.73
CA LEU A 86 19.21 38.14 -32.39
C LEU A 86 19.47 38.08 -30.87
N LYS A 87 19.55 39.24 -30.18
CA LYS A 87 19.68 39.29 -28.72
C LYS A 87 18.50 38.59 -28.02
N VAL A 88 17.28 38.87 -28.45
CA VAL A 88 16.08 38.24 -27.85
C VAL A 88 16.01 36.74 -28.17
N ALA A 89 16.45 36.33 -29.37
CA ALA A 89 16.54 34.92 -29.71
C ALA A 89 17.49 34.17 -28.75
N VAL A 90 18.62 34.80 -28.35
CA VAL A 90 19.52 34.22 -27.33
C VAL A 90 18.82 34.10 -25.97
N PHE A 91 18.06 35.11 -25.53
CA PHE A 91 17.28 35.00 -24.28
C PHE A 91 16.24 33.85 -24.31
N TYR A 92 15.52 33.70 -25.40
CA TYR A 92 14.60 32.58 -25.57
C TYR A 92 15.34 31.23 -25.59
N MET A 93 16.51 31.15 -26.24
CA MET A 93 17.34 29.93 -26.23
C MET A 93 17.74 29.54 -24.80
N ILE A 94 18.17 30.50 -23.99
CA ILE A 94 18.49 30.30 -22.56
C ILE A 94 17.25 29.81 -21.83
N GLY A 95 16.07 30.41 -22.06
CA GLY A 95 14.80 29.99 -21.48
C GLY A 95 14.42 28.55 -21.83
N VAL A 96 14.61 28.16 -23.11
CA VAL A 96 14.35 26.79 -23.58
C VAL A 96 15.31 25.79 -22.91
N LEU A 97 16.60 26.10 -22.86
CA LEU A 97 17.61 25.25 -22.19
C LEU A 97 17.32 25.11 -20.68
N ALA A 98 16.95 26.21 -20.05
CA ALA A 98 16.56 26.16 -18.63
C ALA A 98 15.32 25.28 -18.39
N THR A 99 14.31 25.42 -19.28
CA THR A 99 13.08 24.59 -19.23
C THR A 99 13.40 23.12 -19.44
N PHE A 100 14.20 22.79 -20.42
CA PHE A 100 14.65 21.42 -20.68
C PHE A 100 15.41 20.86 -19.49
N SER A 101 16.32 21.63 -18.91
CA SER A 101 17.17 21.23 -17.79
C SER A 101 16.35 20.92 -16.55
N TYR A 102 15.42 21.82 -16.14
CA TYR A 102 14.63 21.57 -14.94
C TYR A 102 13.68 20.37 -15.12
N ASN A 103 13.08 20.20 -16.29
CA ASN A 103 12.24 19.03 -16.55
C ASN A 103 13.05 17.73 -16.47
N ARG A 104 14.25 17.70 -17.06
CA ARG A 104 15.13 16.53 -17.01
C ARG A 104 15.57 16.19 -15.58
N ILE A 105 15.93 17.19 -14.79
CA ILE A 105 16.30 17.03 -13.38
C ILE A 105 15.11 16.54 -12.58
N MET A 106 13.90 17.10 -12.81
CA MET A 106 12.70 16.67 -12.07
C MET A 106 12.32 15.21 -12.32
N VAL A 107 12.55 14.69 -13.54
CA VAL A 107 12.38 13.25 -13.80
C VAL A 107 13.30 12.42 -12.89
N TYR A 108 14.59 12.81 -12.83
CA TYR A 108 15.58 12.11 -12.00
C TYR A 108 15.21 12.17 -10.50
N VAL A 109 14.89 13.36 -10.00
CA VAL A 109 14.47 13.58 -8.59
C VAL A 109 13.22 12.76 -8.26
N THR A 110 12.22 12.82 -9.14
CA THR A 110 10.94 12.13 -8.90
C THR A 110 11.13 10.61 -8.86
N GLN A 111 11.74 10.03 -9.89
CA GLN A 111 11.91 8.57 -9.96
C GLN A 111 12.80 8.04 -8.84
N GLY A 112 13.86 8.77 -8.49
CA GLY A 112 14.73 8.42 -7.37
C GLY A 112 14.01 8.50 -6.02
N THR A 113 13.21 9.54 -5.80
CA THR A 113 12.39 9.68 -4.58
C THR A 113 11.39 8.52 -4.45
N LEU A 114 10.67 8.19 -5.53
CA LEU A 114 9.69 7.09 -5.52
C LEU A 114 10.33 5.73 -5.31
N LYS A 115 11.53 5.50 -5.89
CA LYS A 115 12.31 4.29 -5.62
C LYS A 115 12.63 4.15 -4.14
N ASN A 116 13.19 5.21 -3.54
CA ASN A 116 13.54 5.20 -2.11
C ASN A 116 12.30 5.00 -1.25
N LEU A 117 11.20 5.69 -1.56
CA LEU A 117 9.94 5.57 -0.81
C LEU A 117 9.37 4.14 -0.84
N ARG A 118 9.37 3.49 -2.04
CA ARG A 118 8.94 2.09 -2.14
C ARG A 118 9.85 1.15 -1.35
N ASN A 119 11.15 1.37 -1.39
CA ASN A 119 12.09 0.58 -0.62
C ASN A 119 11.86 0.74 0.89
N ASP A 120 11.76 1.99 1.37
CA ASP A 120 11.53 2.27 2.79
C ASP A 120 10.20 1.68 3.26
N MET A 121 9.13 1.82 2.45
CA MET A 121 7.82 1.23 2.76
C MET A 121 7.89 -0.30 2.80
N PHE A 122 8.56 -0.94 1.84
CA PHE A 122 8.65 -2.39 1.78
C PHE A 122 9.48 -2.95 2.96
N HIS A 123 10.64 -2.36 3.23
CA HIS A 123 11.45 -2.74 4.40
C HIS A 123 10.68 -2.58 5.71
N HIS A 124 9.94 -1.48 5.83
CA HIS A 124 9.15 -1.24 7.03
C HIS A 124 7.98 -2.24 7.14
N MET A 125 7.29 -2.52 6.04
CA MET A 125 6.20 -3.49 5.96
C MET A 125 6.65 -4.87 6.43
N GLU A 126 7.84 -5.34 6.03
CA GLU A 126 8.41 -6.62 6.48
C GLU A 126 8.71 -6.65 7.99
N SER A 127 8.85 -5.49 8.62
CA SER A 127 9.08 -5.37 10.07
C SER A 127 7.79 -5.27 10.90
N LEU A 128 6.61 -5.15 10.27
CA LEU A 128 5.35 -4.98 10.98
C LEU A 128 4.84 -6.29 11.59
N PRO A 129 4.14 -6.22 12.74
CA PRO A 129 3.53 -7.39 13.36
C PRO A 129 2.37 -7.94 12.50
N ILE A 130 2.10 -9.24 12.60
CA ILE A 130 0.98 -9.89 11.91
C ILE A 130 -0.36 -9.20 12.20
N LYS A 131 -0.55 -8.68 13.41
CA LYS A 131 -1.72 -7.87 13.79
C LYS A 131 -2.06 -6.77 12.79
N TYR A 132 -1.05 -6.13 12.21
CA TYR A 132 -1.27 -5.09 11.21
C TYR A 132 -1.98 -5.64 9.96
N PHE A 133 -1.53 -6.79 9.46
CA PHE A 133 -2.11 -7.44 8.28
C PHE A 133 -3.49 -8.05 8.55
N ASP A 134 -3.74 -8.52 9.76
CA ASP A 134 -5.04 -9.06 10.17
C ASP A 134 -6.11 -7.96 10.31
N THR A 135 -5.70 -6.72 10.63
CA THR A 135 -6.60 -5.59 10.86
C THR A 135 -6.78 -4.67 9.65
N HIS A 136 -5.92 -4.79 8.63
CA HIS A 136 -5.96 -3.96 7.43
C HIS A 136 -6.19 -4.82 6.18
N ALA A 137 -7.12 -4.40 5.32
CA ALA A 137 -7.37 -5.10 4.07
C ALA A 137 -6.15 -5.01 3.12
N HIS A 138 -5.72 -6.13 2.57
CA HIS A 138 -4.58 -6.18 1.63
C HIS A 138 -4.77 -5.23 0.43
N GLY A 139 -6.02 -5.07 -0.06
CA GLY A 139 -6.35 -4.14 -1.13
C GLY A 139 -6.10 -2.68 -0.77
N ASP A 140 -6.30 -2.30 0.50
CA ASP A 140 -6.03 -0.92 0.97
C ASP A 140 -4.52 -0.68 1.04
N ILE A 141 -3.75 -1.63 1.55
CA ILE A 141 -2.28 -1.56 1.56
C ILE A 141 -1.75 -1.47 0.12
N MET A 142 -2.24 -2.32 -0.79
CA MET A 142 -1.85 -2.30 -2.21
C MET A 142 -2.20 -0.98 -2.89
N SER A 143 -3.35 -0.37 -2.56
CA SER A 143 -3.75 0.94 -3.07
C SER A 143 -2.76 2.05 -2.69
N ILE A 144 -2.11 1.95 -1.51
CA ILE A 144 -1.07 2.89 -1.09
C ILE A 144 0.19 2.75 -1.96
N TYR A 145 0.60 1.50 -2.27
CA TYR A 145 1.75 1.23 -3.15
C TYR A 145 1.53 1.65 -4.62
N THR A 146 0.28 1.67 -5.08
CA THR A 146 -0.06 1.98 -6.47
C THR A 146 -0.59 3.42 -6.61
N ASN A 147 -1.77 3.70 -6.10
CA ASN A 147 -2.49 4.95 -6.34
C ASN A 147 -1.86 6.13 -5.60
N ASP A 148 -1.48 5.95 -4.32
CA ASP A 148 -0.94 7.05 -3.52
C ASP A 148 0.47 7.44 -3.97
N ILE A 149 1.29 6.46 -4.30
CA ILE A 149 2.61 6.72 -4.89
C ILE A 149 2.48 7.42 -6.25
N ASP A 150 1.48 7.08 -7.08
CA ASP A 150 1.29 7.74 -8.38
C ASP A 150 0.81 9.19 -8.22
N THR A 151 -0.08 9.47 -7.27
CA THR A 151 -0.48 10.85 -6.95
C THR A 151 0.70 11.69 -6.44
N LEU A 152 1.60 11.10 -5.63
CA LEU A 152 2.86 11.76 -5.23
C LEU A 152 3.78 11.99 -6.42
N ARG A 153 3.90 11.03 -7.32
CA ARG A 153 4.66 11.20 -8.57
C ARG A 153 4.18 12.42 -9.33
N GLN A 154 2.89 12.54 -9.55
CA GLN A 154 2.28 13.66 -10.26
C GLN A 154 2.54 15.00 -9.54
N MET A 155 2.41 15.02 -8.22
CA MET A 155 2.68 16.22 -7.44
C MET A 155 4.14 16.67 -7.54
N ILE A 156 5.08 15.76 -7.33
CA ILE A 156 6.52 16.08 -7.34
C ILE A 156 6.98 16.48 -8.76
N SER A 157 6.59 15.68 -9.80
CA SER A 157 7.08 15.88 -11.16
C SER A 157 6.44 17.05 -11.88
N GLN A 158 5.18 17.37 -11.60
CA GLN A 158 4.39 18.35 -12.36
C GLN A 158 3.85 19.47 -11.49
N SER A 159 3.11 19.14 -10.41
CA SER A 159 2.35 20.15 -9.67
C SER A 159 3.26 21.15 -8.96
N MET A 160 4.32 20.70 -8.30
CA MET A 160 5.24 21.60 -7.59
C MET A 160 6.03 22.54 -8.52
N PRO A 161 6.70 22.04 -9.59
CA PRO A 161 7.38 22.91 -10.55
C PRO A 161 6.42 23.89 -11.22
N GLN A 162 5.21 23.43 -11.59
CA GLN A 162 4.20 24.26 -12.25
C GLN A 162 3.65 25.36 -11.32
N LEU A 163 3.41 25.04 -10.03
CA LEU A 163 3.01 26.05 -9.04
C LEU A 163 4.10 27.12 -8.87
N LEU A 164 5.36 26.68 -8.70
CA LEU A 164 6.50 27.60 -8.57
C LEU A 164 6.62 28.50 -9.80
N SER A 165 6.60 27.91 -11.00
CA SER A 165 6.65 28.64 -12.26
C SER A 165 5.50 29.63 -12.39
N SER A 166 4.25 29.22 -12.06
CA SER A 166 3.07 30.07 -12.17
C SER A 166 3.12 31.24 -11.19
N VAL A 167 3.58 31.02 -9.94
CA VAL A 167 3.71 32.10 -8.95
C VAL A 167 4.76 33.12 -9.41
N ILE A 168 5.95 32.64 -9.84
CA ILE A 168 7.01 33.54 -10.35
C ILE A 168 6.51 34.31 -11.59
N THR A 169 5.78 33.65 -12.51
CA THR A 169 5.22 34.28 -13.70
C THR A 169 4.22 35.38 -13.33
N ILE A 170 3.26 35.09 -12.43
CA ILE A 170 2.25 36.07 -11.97
C ILE A 170 2.95 37.31 -11.38
N VAL A 171 3.92 37.09 -10.48
CA VAL A 171 4.65 38.19 -9.84
C VAL A 171 5.44 39.01 -10.88
N SER A 172 6.20 38.33 -11.78
CA SER A 172 7.02 38.99 -12.78
C SER A 172 6.19 39.76 -13.80
N VAL A 173 5.07 39.20 -14.27
CA VAL A 173 4.15 39.85 -15.18
C VAL A 173 3.51 41.07 -14.51
N PHE A 174 3.06 40.93 -13.26
CA PHE A 174 2.44 42.04 -12.51
C PHE A 174 3.42 43.21 -12.29
N VAL A 175 4.67 42.91 -11.90
CA VAL A 175 5.72 43.94 -11.80
C VAL A 175 5.98 44.58 -13.14
N SER A 176 6.06 43.82 -14.24
CA SER A 176 6.23 44.37 -15.59
C SER A 176 5.07 45.28 -16.03
N MET A 177 3.83 44.92 -15.69
CA MET A 177 2.64 45.74 -15.97
C MET A 177 2.70 47.08 -15.22
N ILE A 178 3.12 47.09 -13.95
CA ILE A 178 3.33 48.34 -13.17
C ILE A 178 4.42 49.21 -13.81
N ILE A 179 5.53 48.65 -14.25
CA ILE A 179 6.61 49.37 -14.89
C ILE A 179 6.16 49.99 -16.23
N LEU A 180 5.28 49.29 -16.96
CA LEU A 180 4.76 49.79 -18.24
C LEU A 180 3.73 50.91 -18.08
N SER A 181 2.75 50.75 -17.17
CA SER A 181 1.72 51.77 -16.92
C SER A 181 0.93 51.45 -15.63
N ILE A 182 1.07 52.29 -14.62
CA ILE A 182 0.29 52.14 -13.36
C ILE A 182 -1.21 52.31 -13.62
N PRO A 183 -1.70 53.33 -14.38
CA PRO A 183 -3.13 53.50 -14.63
C PRO A 183 -3.78 52.28 -15.32
N LEU A 184 -3.13 51.71 -16.33
CA LEU A 184 -3.63 50.52 -17.01
C LEU A 184 -3.59 49.28 -16.11
N THR A 185 -2.60 49.18 -15.22
CA THR A 185 -2.52 48.06 -14.25
C THR A 185 -3.71 48.10 -13.28
N LEU A 186 -4.16 49.28 -12.83
CA LEU A 186 -5.37 49.41 -12.02
C LEU A 186 -6.62 48.93 -12.75
N VAL A 187 -6.78 49.31 -14.03
CA VAL A 187 -7.90 48.83 -14.88
C VAL A 187 -7.86 47.29 -14.98
N SER A 188 -6.67 46.71 -15.26
CA SER A 188 -6.50 45.27 -15.36
C SER A 188 -6.81 44.55 -14.04
N LEU A 189 -6.40 45.13 -12.88
CA LEU A 189 -6.70 44.59 -11.56
C LEU A 189 -8.23 44.50 -11.29
N VAL A 190 -9.00 45.50 -11.68
CA VAL A 190 -10.46 45.44 -11.57
C VAL A 190 -11.04 44.29 -12.40
N MET A 191 -10.54 44.11 -13.62
CA MET A 191 -10.98 43.02 -14.49
C MET A 191 -10.58 41.64 -13.95
N ILE A 192 -9.37 41.48 -13.38
CA ILE A 192 -8.93 40.26 -12.70
C ILE A 192 -9.82 39.96 -11.48
N ALA A 193 -10.19 40.98 -10.67
CA ALA A 193 -11.11 40.81 -9.54
C ALA A 193 -12.48 40.31 -9.98
N ILE A 194 -13.06 40.87 -11.06
CA ILE A 194 -14.32 40.39 -11.65
C ILE A 194 -14.18 38.94 -12.11
N MET A 195 -13.08 38.59 -12.78
CA MET A 195 -12.82 37.23 -13.25
C MET A 195 -12.72 36.25 -12.07
N LEU A 196 -11.97 36.56 -11.01
CA LEU A 196 -11.84 35.73 -9.81
C LEU A 196 -13.17 35.53 -9.09
N PHE A 197 -14.00 36.61 -8.97
CA PHE A 197 -15.32 36.52 -8.38
C PHE A 197 -16.25 35.59 -9.17
N THR A 198 -16.29 35.74 -10.50
CA THR A 198 -17.09 34.89 -11.39
C THR A 198 -16.63 33.44 -11.34
N THR A 199 -15.30 33.21 -11.41
CA THR A 199 -14.70 31.88 -11.28
C THR A 199 -15.09 31.21 -9.96
N LYS A 200 -14.98 31.92 -8.83
CA LYS A 200 -15.34 31.39 -7.50
C LYS A 200 -16.81 30.96 -7.44
N LYS A 201 -17.73 31.77 -8.03
CA LYS A 201 -19.17 31.47 -8.05
C LYS A 201 -19.48 30.21 -8.88
N VAL A 202 -18.92 30.12 -10.09
CA VAL A 202 -19.15 28.99 -11.00
C VAL A 202 -18.49 27.72 -10.46
N ALA A 203 -17.26 27.81 -9.96
CA ALA A 203 -16.53 26.68 -9.38
C ALA A 203 -17.25 26.12 -8.13
N GLY A 204 -17.86 26.96 -7.32
CA GLY A 204 -18.65 26.53 -6.16
C GLY A 204 -19.87 25.68 -6.54
N LEU A 205 -20.57 26.06 -7.64
CA LEU A 205 -21.68 25.27 -8.18
C LEU A 205 -21.17 23.94 -8.78
N SER A 206 -20.12 24.00 -9.59
CA SER A 206 -19.50 22.83 -10.18
C SER A 206 -19.07 21.81 -9.11
N GLY A 207 -18.43 22.26 -8.03
CA GLY A 207 -17.99 21.40 -6.93
C GLY A 207 -19.10 20.60 -6.27
N ARG A 208 -20.28 21.19 -6.07
CA ARG A 208 -21.44 20.47 -5.51
C ARG A 208 -21.91 19.33 -6.41
N TYR A 209 -22.00 19.59 -7.71
CA TYR A 209 -22.45 18.58 -8.67
C TYR A 209 -21.38 17.48 -8.89
N PHE A 210 -20.09 17.82 -8.86
CA PHE A 210 -19.03 16.82 -8.90
C PHE A 210 -19.06 15.88 -7.68
N LEU A 211 -19.39 16.38 -6.49
CA LEU A 211 -19.58 15.53 -5.31
C LEU A 211 -20.79 14.59 -5.48
N ALA A 212 -21.90 15.10 -6.03
CA ALA A 212 -23.07 14.26 -6.33
C ALA A 212 -22.73 13.19 -7.37
N GLN A 213 -22.05 13.55 -8.46
CA GLN A 213 -21.58 12.61 -9.48
C GLN A 213 -20.70 11.51 -8.88
N GLN A 214 -19.75 11.85 -8.01
CA GLN A 214 -18.87 10.86 -7.36
C GLN A 214 -19.67 9.90 -6.46
N LYS A 215 -20.71 10.39 -5.80
CA LYS A 215 -21.61 9.54 -5.00
C LYS A 215 -22.40 8.56 -5.89
N SER A 216 -23.02 9.05 -6.96
CA SER A 216 -23.78 8.21 -7.90
C SER A 216 -22.87 7.19 -8.61
N LEU A 217 -21.66 7.61 -9.04
CA LEU A 217 -20.66 6.70 -9.61
C LEU A 217 -20.25 5.59 -8.63
N GLY A 218 -20.09 5.93 -7.35
CA GLY A 218 -19.83 4.95 -6.31
C GLY A 218 -20.97 3.94 -6.14
N ALA A 219 -22.22 4.37 -6.25
CA ALA A 219 -23.39 3.49 -6.18
C ALA A 219 -23.46 2.53 -7.38
N VAL A 220 -23.25 3.05 -8.60
CA VAL A 220 -23.21 2.22 -9.82
C VAL A 220 -22.10 1.18 -9.75
N ASN A 221 -20.88 1.61 -9.39
CA ASN A 221 -19.74 0.68 -9.29
C ASN A 221 -19.96 -0.40 -8.22
N GLY A 222 -20.50 -0.03 -7.04
CA GLY A 222 -20.81 -0.99 -5.99
C GLY A 222 -21.87 -2.02 -6.43
N TYR A 223 -22.89 -1.58 -7.18
CA TYR A 223 -23.90 -2.46 -7.71
C TYR A 223 -23.33 -3.41 -8.80
N ILE A 224 -22.45 -2.91 -9.67
CA ILE A 224 -21.76 -3.76 -10.67
C ILE A 224 -20.92 -4.83 -9.97
N GLU A 225 -20.14 -4.46 -8.93
CA GLU A 225 -19.31 -5.40 -8.15
C GLU A 225 -20.20 -6.48 -7.51
N GLU A 226 -21.30 -6.09 -6.86
CA GLU A 226 -22.27 -7.00 -6.25
C GLU A 226 -22.87 -7.99 -7.26
N MET A 227 -23.30 -7.49 -8.43
CA MET A 227 -23.89 -8.33 -9.48
C MET A 227 -22.85 -9.25 -10.13
N MET A 228 -21.59 -8.81 -10.28
CA MET A 228 -20.51 -9.67 -10.79
C MET A 228 -20.20 -10.82 -9.82
N GLU A 229 -20.11 -10.54 -8.53
CA GLU A 229 -19.89 -11.57 -7.50
C GLU A 229 -21.11 -12.51 -7.40
N GLY A 230 -22.30 -11.95 -7.44
CA GLY A 230 -23.58 -12.68 -7.37
C GLY A 230 -24.08 -13.28 -8.69
N GLN A 231 -23.33 -13.19 -9.80
CA GLN A 231 -23.84 -13.54 -11.13
C GLN A 231 -24.41 -14.96 -11.24
N LYS A 232 -23.82 -15.93 -10.54
CA LYS A 232 -24.36 -17.31 -10.49
C LYS A 232 -25.74 -17.37 -9.84
N VAL A 233 -25.96 -16.56 -8.80
CA VAL A 233 -27.24 -16.49 -8.07
C VAL A 233 -28.28 -15.83 -8.98
N VAL A 234 -27.96 -14.69 -9.60
CA VAL A 234 -28.83 -14.01 -10.56
C VAL A 234 -29.29 -14.96 -11.66
N LYS A 235 -28.36 -15.74 -12.24
CA LYS A 235 -28.64 -16.71 -13.31
C LYS A 235 -29.52 -17.88 -12.86
N VAL A 236 -29.25 -18.45 -11.67
CA VAL A 236 -30.03 -19.61 -11.15
C VAL A 236 -31.47 -19.21 -10.83
N PHE A 237 -31.69 -17.99 -10.34
CA PHE A 237 -33.02 -17.50 -9.99
C PHE A 237 -33.70 -16.69 -11.10
N CYS A 238 -33.05 -16.52 -12.28
CA CYS A 238 -33.57 -15.79 -13.45
C CYS A 238 -33.99 -14.33 -13.13
N HIS A 239 -33.19 -13.62 -12.31
CA HIS A 239 -33.45 -12.23 -11.91
C HIS A 239 -32.68 -11.19 -12.74
N GLU A 240 -32.35 -11.49 -14.01
CA GLU A 240 -31.60 -10.60 -14.89
C GLU A 240 -32.36 -9.29 -15.18
N GLU A 241 -33.67 -9.37 -15.41
CA GLU A 241 -34.50 -8.19 -15.74
C GLU A 241 -34.58 -7.22 -14.56
N GLU A 242 -34.81 -7.72 -13.34
CA GLU A 242 -34.82 -6.89 -12.13
C GLU A 242 -33.46 -6.25 -11.88
N SER A 243 -32.38 -7.00 -12.08
CA SER A 243 -31.00 -6.50 -11.94
C SER A 243 -30.74 -5.39 -12.98
N LEU A 244 -31.23 -5.55 -14.22
CA LEU A 244 -31.07 -4.55 -15.26
C LEU A 244 -31.89 -3.29 -14.98
N GLU A 245 -33.12 -3.43 -14.49
CA GLU A 245 -33.97 -2.30 -14.10
C GLU A 245 -33.31 -1.47 -13.00
N LYS A 246 -32.80 -2.14 -11.96
CA LYS A 246 -32.08 -1.46 -10.87
C LYS A 246 -30.80 -0.78 -11.35
N PHE A 247 -30.04 -1.42 -12.23
CA PHE A 247 -28.87 -0.83 -12.86
C PHE A 247 -29.23 0.44 -13.63
N ASN A 248 -30.30 0.39 -14.46
CA ASN A 248 -30.74 1.53 -15.24
C ASN A 248 -31.12 2.72 -14.35
N GLN A 249 -31.86 2.48 -13.24
CA GLN A 249 -32.19 3.55 -12.27
C GLN A 249 -30.93 4.23 -11.71
N LEU A 250 -29.94 3.45 -11.27
CA LEU A 250 -28.68 3.99 -10.75
C LEU A 250 -27.87 4.71 -11.83
N ASN A 251 -27.89 4.20 -13.06
CA ASN A 251 -27.20 4.80 -14.19
C ASN A 251 -27.84 6.11 -14.64
N ASP A 252 -29.18 6.22 -14.59
CA ASP A 252 -29.91 7.47 -14.86
C ASP A 252 -29.60 8.53 -13.77
N GLU A 253 -29.55 8.16 -12.49
CA GLU A 253 -29.09 9.06 -11.42
C GLU A 253 -27.65 9.54 -11.64
N LEU A 254 -26.78 8.66 -12.12
CA LEU A 254 -25.41 9.00 -12.49
C LEU A 254 -25.39 9.95 -13.69
N TYR A 255 -26.19 9.68 -14.71
CA TYR A 255 -26.31 10.54 -15.90
C TYR A 255 -26.72 11.96 -15.51
N ASP A 256 -27.75 12.12 -14.70
CA ASP A 256 -28.24 13.45 -14.27
C ASP A 256 -27.20 14.19 -13.45
N SER A 257 -26.55 13.50 -12.52
CA SER A 257 -25.47 14.05 -11.69
C SER A 257 -24.26 14.45 -12.54
N ALA A 258 -23.85 13.60 -13.48
CA ALA A 258 -22.71 13.83 -14.37
C ALA A 258 -23.01 14.94 -15.39
N ASN A 259 -24.20 14.98 -15.96
CA ASN A 259 -24.64 16.04 -16.88
C ASN A 259 -24.57 17.42 -16.21
N ASN A 260 -25.10 17.53 -15.00
CA ASN A 260 -25.06 18.78 -14.24
C ASN A 260 -23.61 19.15 -13.84
N ALA A 261 -22.80 18.20 -13.39
CA ALA A 261 -21.41 18.43 -13.05
C ALA A 261 -20.60 18.95 -14.25
N ASN A 262 -20.75 18.30 -15.40
CA ASN A 262 -20.05 18.67 -16.64
C ASN A 262 -20.59 19.99 -17.24
N LYS A 263 -21.88 20.25 -17.15
CA LYS A 263 -22.46 21.53 -17.58
C LYS A 263 -21.80 22.73 -16.91
N TYR A 264 -21.67 22.69 -15.59
CA TYR A 264 -21.00 23.77 -14.84
C TYR A 264 -19.49 23.72 -14.90
N GLY A 265 -18.89 22.52 -14.97
CA GLY A 265 -17.44 22.34 -15.11
C GLY A 265 -16.90 22.85 -16.43
N ASN A 266 -17.56 22.49 -17.54
CA ASN A 266 -17.10 22.82 -18.89
C ASN A 266 -17.37 24.29 -19.28
N ILE A 267 -18.30 24.98 -18.60
CA ILE A 267 -18.56 26.40 -18.82
C ILE A 267 -17.46 27.30 -18.24
N LEU A 268 -16.74 26.85 -17.23
CA LEU A 268 -15.73 27.65 -16.53
C LEU A 268 -14.60 28.11 -17.46
N GLY A 269 -14.07 27.20 -18.29
CA GLY A 269 -13.01 27.52 -19.27
C GLY A 269 -13.39 28.62 -20.25
N PRO A 270 -14.48 28.45 -21.03
CA PRO A 270 -14.99 29.46 -21.96
C PRO A 270 -15.33 30.81 -21.30
N VAL A 271 -15.96 30.81 -20.11
CA VAL A 271 -16.26 32.05 -19.39
C VAL A 271 -14.99 32.81 -19.02
N ASN A 272 -13.98 32.12 -18.48
CA ASN A 272 -12.72 32.76 -18.14
C ASN A 272 -11.97 33.27 -19.39
N ALA A 273 -12.02 32.54 -20.50
CA ALA A 273 -11.43 32.97 -21.76
C ALA A 273 -12.09 34.23 -22.29
N GLN A 274 -13.43 34.30 -22.26
CA GLN A 274 -14.15 35.48 -22.72
C GLN A 274 -13.99 36.69 -21.77
N LEU A 275 -13.96 36.48 -20.46
CA LEU A 275 -13.61 37.54 -19.51
C LEU A 275 -12.20 38.10 -19.75
N GLY A 276 -11.26 37.22 -20.10
CA GLY A 276 -9.90 37.61 -20.53
C GLY A 276 -9.91 38.46 -21.81
N ASN A 277 -10.73 38.09 -22.81
CA ASN A 277 -10.89 38.86 -24.04
C ASN A 277 -11.57 40.25 -23.76
N VAL A 278 -12.59 40.29 -22.90
CA VAL A 278 -13.19 41.54 -22.47
C VAL A 278 -12.17 42.43 -21.76
N SER A 279 -11.36 41.85 -20.85
CA SER A 279 -10.28 42.57 -20.18
C SER A 279 -9.29 43.16 -21.20
N TYR A 280 -8.93 42.39 -22.21
CA TYR A 280 -8.04 42.86 -23.29
C TYR A 280 -8.65 44.07 -24.03
N VAL A 281 -9.92 43.99 -24.42
CA VAL A 281 -10.62 45.06 -25.13
C VAL A 281 -10.73 46.32 -24.25
N VAL A 282 -11.10 46.17 -22.99
CA VAL A 282 -11.19 47.31 -22.04
C VAL A 282 -9.83 47.98 -21.86
N CYS A 283 -8.77 47.18 -21.67
CA CYS A 283 -7.41 47.68 -21.56
C CYS A 283 -6.90 48.32 -22.87
N ALA A 284 -7.28 47.81 -24.06
CA ALA A 284 -6.93 48.40 -25.35
C ALA A 284 -7.60 49.76 -25.54
N ILE A 285 -8.89 49.89 -25.22
CA ILE A 285 -9.60 51.19 -25.32
C ILE A 285 -9.01 52.19 -24.32
N ALA A 286 -8.90 51.81 -23.03
CA ALA A 286 -8.35 52.69 -22.01
C ALA A 286 -6.88 53.08 -22.34
N GLY A 287 -6.07 52.14 -22.81
CA GLY A 287 -4.68 52.36 -23.19
C GLY A 287 -4.58 53.25 -24.42
N GLY A 288 -5.46 53.11 -25.43
CA GLY A 288 -5.52 54.00 -26.58
C GLY A 288 -5.84 55.43 -26.16
N ILE A 289 -6.82 55.62 -25.25
CA ILE A 289 -7.16 56.93 -24.68
C ILE A 289 -5.94 57.49 -23.90
N PHE A 290 -5.32 56.73 -23.02
CA PHE A 290 -4.17 57.17 -22.24
C PHE A 290 -2.96 57.54 -23.13
N ALA A 291 -2.72 56.75 -24.18
CA ALA A 291 -1.63 57.05 -25.15
C ALA A 291 -1.92 58.34 -25.94
N THR A 292 -3.20 58.58 -26.34
CA THR A 292 -3.58 59.77 -27.09
C THR A 292 -3.51 61.05 -26.24
N TYR A 293 -3.88 60.97 -24.97
CA TYR A 293 -3.81 62.10 -24.02
C TYR A 293 -2.48 62.21 -23.28
N GLY A 294 -1.49 61.32 -23.58
CA GLY A 294 -0.16 61.33 -22.95
C GLY A 294 -0.17 60.97 -21.46
N VAL A 295 -1.21 60.34 -20.97
CA VAL A 295 -1.34 59.96 -19.55
C VAL A 295 -0.30 58.91 -19.18
N GLY A 296 0.60 59.26 -18.23
CA GLY A 296 1.66 58.36 -17.74
C GLY A 296 2.78 58.07 -18.76
N GLY A 297 2.90 58.86 -19.86
CA GLY A 297 3.94 58.63 -20.88
C GLY A 297 3.80 57.30 -21.63
N LEU A 298 2.58 56.82 -21.79
CA LEU A 298 2.32 55.49 -22.41
C LEU A 298 2.61 55.57 -23.92
N THR A 299 3.61 54.81 -24.37
CA THR A 299 3.97 54.65 -25.79
C THR A 299 3.15 53.54 -26.45
N LEU A 300 3.13 53.51 -27.78
CA LEU A 300 2.46 52.46 -28.55
C LEU A 300 3.07 51.07 -28.27
N GLY A 301 4.40 51.00 -28.19
CA GLY A 301 5.11 49.75 -27.84
C GLY A 301 4.85 49.31 -26.41
N ALA A 302 4.74 50.26 -25.46
CA ALA A 302 4.35 49.92 -24.07
C ALA A 302 2.93 49.38 -23.99
N LEU A 303 1.99 49.96 -24.76
CA LEU A 303 0.60 49.46 -24.84
C LEU A 303 0.57 48.03 -25.42
N ALA A 304 1.30 47.77 -26.53
CA ALA A 304 1.33 46.43 -27.13
C ALA A 304 1.88 45.37 -26.17
N SER A 305 2.97 45.68 -25.44
CA SER A 305 3.55 44.79 -24.41
C SER A 305 2.57 44.56 -23.25
N PHE A 306 1.88 45.65 -22.78
CA PHE A 306 0.90 45.57 -21.71
C PHE A 306 -0.27 44.65 -22.06
N LEU A 307 -0.83 44.81 -23.26
CA LEU A 307 -1.92 43.97 -23.76
C LEU A 307 -1.51 42.47 -23.85
N THR A 308 -0.27 42.23 -24.25
CA THR A 308 0.28 40.86 -24.27
C THR A 308 0.39 40.28 -22.86
N PHE A 309 0.87 41.02 -21.87
CA PHE A 309 0.89 40.63 -20.47
C PHE A 309 -0.50 40.41 -19.88
N ASN A 310 -1.45 41.32 -20.17
CA ASN A 310 -2.83 41.19 -19.71
C ASN A 310 -3.49 39.89 -20.22
N LYS A 311 -3.17 39.46 -21.43
CA LYS A 311 -3.64 38.18 -21.98
C LYS A 311 -2.91 36.97 -21.37
N SER A 312 -1.61 37.09 -21.11
CA SER A 312 -0.78 35.99 -20.64
C SER A 312 -0.99 35.62 -19.16
N ILE A 313 -1.51 36.54 -18.32
CA ILE A 313 -1.69 36.34 -16.87
C ILE A 313 -2.82 35.35 -16.54
N ASN A 314 -3.78 35.15 -17.44
CA ASN A 314 -4.93 34.27 -17.20
C ASN A 314 -4.54 32.78 -17.07
N MET A 315 -3.58 32.34 -17.87
CA MET A 315 -3.14 30.94 -17.89
C MET A 315 -2.48 30.51 -16.58
N PRO A 316 -1.48 31.22 -16.01
CA PRO A 316 -0.90 30.90 -14.72
C PRO A 316 -1.92 30.88 -13.57
N ILE A 317 -2.91 31.78 -13.55
CA ILE A 317 -3.96 31.79 -12.52
C ILE A 317 -4.79 30.49 -12.56
N ASN A 318 -5.19 30.07 -13.75
CA ASN A 318 -5.92 28.81 -13.93
C ASN A 318 -5.07 27.58 -13.53
N GLN A 319 -3.78 27.58 -13.89
CA GLN A 319 -2.86 26.52 -13.53
C GLN A 319 -2.69 26.37 -12.01
N VAL A 320 -2.55 27.49 -11.28
CA VAL A 320 -2.49 27.46 -9.81
C VAL A 320 -3.73 26.79 -9.24
N SER A 321 -4.92 27.15 -9.72
CA SER A 321 -6.18 26.57 -9.25
C SER A 321 -6.27 25.06 -9.49
N GLN A 322 -5.82 24.57 -10.64
CA GLN A 322 -5.80 23.14 -10.98
C GLN A 322 -4.79 22.37 -10.13
N GLN A 323 -3.58 22.94 -9.97
CA GLN A 323 -2.52 22.26 -9.21
C GLN A 323 -2.80 22.18 -7.71
N LEU A 324 -3.55 23.12 -7.13
CA LEU A 324 -3.97 23.07 -5.73
C LEU A 324 -4.76 21.78 -5.42
N ASN A 325 -5.67 21.37 -6.31
CA ASN A 325 -6.42 20.13 -6.14
C ASN A 325 -5.51 18.90 -6.17
N SER A 326 -4.56 18.85 -7.12
CA SER A 326 -3.59 17.77 -7.22
C SER A 326 -2.71 17.67 -5.97
N VAL A 327 -2.29 18.81 -5.42
CA VAL A 327 -1.50 18.86 -4.18
C VAL A 327 -2.32 18.33 -2.99
N VAL A 328 -3.59 18.74 -2.85
CA VAL A 328 -4.46 18.24 -1.77
C VAL A 328 -4.64 16.72 -1.85
N MET A 329 -4.86 16.18 -3.06
CA MET A 329 -4.98 14.74 -3.26
C MET A 329 -3.67 13.99 -2.94
N ALA A 330 -2.55 14.52 -3.38
CA ALA A 330 -1.25 13.92 -3.12
C ALA A 330 -0.86 13.98 -1.63
N LEU A 331 -1.24 15.06 -0.92
CA LEU A 331 -1.06 15.13 0.54
C LEU A 331 -1.90 14.07 1.27
N ALA A 332 -3.12 13.81 0.83
CA ALA A 332 -3.91 12.73 1.41
C ALA A 332 -3.26 11.33 1.17
N GLY A 333 -2.66 11.12 0.01
CA GLY A 333 -1.84 9.92 -0.27
C GLY A 333 -0.58 9.85 0.59
N ALA A 334 0.13 10.99 0.71
CA ALA A 334 1.32 11.10 1.56
C ALA A 334 1.02 10.79 3.04
N ASP A 335 -0.13 11.22 3.56
CA ASP A 335 -0.57 10.91 4.91
C ASP A 335 -0.69 9.40 5.13
N ARG A 336 -1.33 8.69 4.21
CA ARG A 336 -1.44 7.22 4.29
C ARG A 336 -0.08 6.52 4.21
N ILE A 337 0.79 6.96 3.31
CA ILE A 337 2.15 6.45 3.19
C ILE A 337 2.94 6.64 4.49
N PHE A 338 2.90 7.86 5.04
CA PHE A 338 3.63 8.13 6.28
C PHE A 338 3.02 7.42 7.50
N ARG A 339 1.72 7.13 7.52
CA ARG A 339 1.12 6.29 8.57
C ARG A 339 1.70 4.89 8.56
N ILE A 340 1.87 4.26 7.38
CA ILE A 340 2.56 2.97 7.32
C ILE A 340 3.98 3.08 7.88
N LEU A 341 4.74 4.12 7.46
CA LEU A 341 6.12 4.31 7.89
C LEU A 341 6.26 4.67 9.38
N ASP A 342 5.20 5.16 10.01
CA ASP A 342 5.15 5.52 11.43
C ASP A 342 4.58 4.40 12.30
N GLU A 343 4.04 3.32 11.69
CA GLU A 343 3.53 2.16 12.41
C GLU A 343 4.68 1.50 13.19
N LYS A 344 4.36 0.97 14.35
CA LYS A 344 5.41 0.38 15.21
C LYS A 344 5.83 -0.98 14.65
N PRO A 345 7.14 -1.20 14.46
CA PRO A 345 7.64 -2.51 14.06
C PRO A 345 7.36 -3.56 15.14
N GLU A 346 7.42 -4.82 14.77
CA GLU A 346 7.30 -5.92 15.72
C GLU A 346 8.42 -5.84 16.77
N LEU A 347 8.03 -5.72 18.04
CA LEU A 347 8.98 -5.68 19.14
C LEU A 347 9.54 -7.08 19.40
N ASP A 348 10.86 -7.19 19.48
CA ASP A 348 11.55 -8.42 19.88
C ASP A 348 12.63 -8.09 20.94
N GLU A 349 12.28 -8.32 22.20
CA GLU A 349 13.17 -8.16 23.33
C GLU A 349 13.85 -9.47 23.75
N GLY A 350 13.72 -10.51 22.92
CA GLY A 350 14.31 -11.83 23.16
C GLY A 350 15.85 -11.76 23.12
N TYR A 351 16.49 -12.51 24.00
CA TYR A 351 17.95 -12.60 24.11
C TYR A 351 18.45 -14.04 24.10
N VAL A 352 17.56 -15.03 24.22
CA VAL A 352 17.87 -16.44 24.03
C VAL A 352 17.88 -16.74 22.54
N THR A 353 18.91 -17.41 22.06
CA THR A 353 19.13 -17.71 20.64
C THR A 353 19.18 -19.21 20.38
N LEU A 354 18.81 -19.62 19.19
CA LEU A 354 18.92 -21.01 18.71
C LEU A 354 20.29 -21.21 18.06
N VAL A 355 21.03 -22.23 18.52
CA VAL A 355 22.36 -22.59 18.01
C VAL A 355 22.44 -24.07 17.65
N ASN A 356 23.37 -24.42 16.74
CA ASN A 356 23.71 -25.85 16.53
C ASN A 356 24.37 -26.41 17.79
N ALA A 357 24.08 -27.65 18.12
CA ALA A 357 24.57 -28.29 19.33
C ALA A 357 25.18 -29.65 19.06
N GLU A 358 26.19 -29.98 19.86
CA GLU A 358 26.74 -31.36 20.02
C GLU A 358 26.42 -31.85 21.42
N ILE A 359 26.04 -33.10 21.54
CA ILE A 359 25.74 -33.74 22.81
C ILE A 359 26.85 -34.77 23.09
N GLU A 360 27.76 -34.42 24.03
CA GLU A 360 28.83 -35.31 24.47
C GLU A 360 28.63 -35.63 25.96
N ASN A 361 28.56 -36.90 26.30
CA ASN A 361 28.39 -37.41 27.68
C ASN A 361 27.20 -36.79 28.44
N GLY A 362 26.13 -36.39 27.72
CA GLY A 362 24.95 -35.74 28.32
C GLY A 362 25.08 -34.23 28.50
N GLU A 363 26.23 -33.64 28.19
CA GLU A 363 26.40 -32.18 28.15
C GLU A 363 26.11 -31.63 26.74
N VAL A 364 25.32 -30.55 26.69
CA VAL A 364 24.99 -29.87 25.44
C VAL A 364 25.96 -28.69 25.25
N ARG A 365 26.67 -28.68 24.11
CA ARG A 365 27.63 -27.64 23.75
C ARG A 365 27.30 -27.04 22.39
N GLU A 366 27.66 -25.77 22.21
CA GLU A 366 27.49 -25.10 20.91
C GLU A 366 28.45 -25.66 19.87
N ALA A 367 27.90 -26.03 18.71
CA ALA A 367 28.67 -26.50 17.55
C ALA A 367 28.74 -25.45 16.46
N GLN A 368 29.91 -25.32 15.79
CA GLN A 368 30.06 -24.39 14.66
C GLN A 368 29.46 -24.92 13.35
N LYS A 369 29.28 -26.23 13.24
CA LYS A 369 28.72 -26.88 12.05
C LYS A 369 27.31 -27.36 12.33
N HIS A 370 26.55 -27.57 11.26
CA HIS A 370 25.24 -28.19 11.35
C HIS A 370 25.41 -29.66 11.78
N THR A 371 24.84 -30.01 12.93
CA THR A 371 24.96 -31.36 13.55
C THR A 371 23.65 -32.14 13.49
N GLY A 372 22.55 -31.51 13.07
CA GLY A 372 21.20 -32.06 13.19
C GLY A 372 20.58 -31.89 14.57
N HIS A 373 21.32 -31.39 15.54
CA HIS A 373 20.84 -31.07 16.89
C HIS A 373 20.89 -29.57 17.14
N TRP A 374 19.92 -29.08 17.87
CA TRP A 374 19.78 -27.68 18.20
C TRP A 374 19.68 -27.48 19.71
N ALA A 375 20.16 -26.33 20.20
CA ALA A 375 20.00 -25.94 21.60
C ALA A 375 19.69 -24.45 21.75
N TRP A 376 19.01 -24.13 22.82
CA TRP A 376 18.78 -22.78 23.29
C TRP A 376 20.02 -22.30 24.04
N LYS A 377 20.66 -21.25 23.53
CA LYS A 377 21.75 -20.53 24.19
C LYS A 377 21.16 -19.41 25.04
N HIS A 378 21.19 -19.57 26.36
CA HIS A 378 20.64 -18.64 27.31
C HIS A 378 21.74 -17.97 28.12
N TYR A 379 21.96 -16.66 27.86
CA TYR A 379 22.90 -15.86 28.61
C TYR A 379 22.22 -15.26 29.86
N HIS A 380 22.78 -15.55 31.04
CA HIS A 380 22.31 -15.06 32.33
C HIS A 380 23.08 -13.80 32.73
N LYS A 381 22.45 -12.64 32.69
CA LYS A 381 23.11 -11.36 33.01
C LYS A 381 23.52 -11.22 34.48
N ALA A 382 22.90 -11.98 35.39
CA ALA A 382 23.12 -11.86 36.83
C ALA A 382 24.47 -12.39 37.26
N ASP A 383 24.95 -13.47 36.64
CA ASP A 383 26.16 -14.21 36.99
C ASP A 383 27.14 -14.35 35.82
N ASN A 384 26.87 -13.71 34.69
CA ASN A 384 27.64 -13.79 33.44
C ASN A 384 27.86 -15.22 32.94
N THR A 385 26.91 -16.14 33.20
CA THR A 385 26.97 -17.53 32.74
C THR A 385 26.13 -17.72 31.48
N THR A 386 26.49 -18.72 30.68
CA THR A 386 25.71 -19.16 29.53
C THR A 386 25.33 -20.61 29.74
N THR A 387 24.02 -20.90 29.64
CA THR A 387 23.52 -22.26 29.69
C THR A 387 23.03 -22.68 28.30
N TYR A 388 23.18 -23.95 27.99
CA TYR A 388 22.70 -24.59 26.77
C TYR A 388 21.64 -25.62 27.15
N GLN A 389 20.46 -25.50 26.55
CA GLN A 389 19.36 -26.44 26.75
C GLN A 389 18.97 -27.04 25.41
N SER A 390 18.95 -28.39 25.34
CA SER A 390 18.53 -29.10 24.13
C SER A 390 17.14 -28.64 23.66
N LEU A 391 16.99 -28.50 22.36
CA LEU A 391 15.71 -28.23 21.74
C LEU A 391 14.93 -29.56 21.62
N GLU A 392 13.93 -29.75 22.46
CA GLU A 392 13.13 -30.99 22.55
C GLU A 392 11.68 -30.79 22.10
N GLY A 393 11.18 -29.57 22.22
CA GLY A 393 9.81 -29.23 21.83
C GLY A 393 8.79 -29.41 22.96
N ASP A 394 9.19 -29.21 24.22
CA ASP A 394 8.25 -29.13 25.36
C ASP A 394 7.56 -27.76 25.37
N VAL A 395 6.23 -27.73 25.27
CA VAL A 395 5.44 -26.48 25.25
C VAL A 395 4.43 -26.46 26.38
N VAL A 396 4.51 -25.44 27.24
CA VAL A 396 3.67 -25.32 28.42
C VAL A 396 3.00 -23.94 28.50
N PHE A 397 1.69 -23.94 28.61
CA PHE A 397 0.88 -22.76 28.93
C PHE A 397 0.46 -22.82 30.41
N ASN A 398 0.71 -21.75 31.14
CA ASN A 398 0.37 -21.61 32.55
C ASN A 398 -0.58 -20.43 32.74
N GLY A 399 -1.89 -20.71 32.83
CA GLY A 399 -2.90 -19.70 33.12
C GLY A 399 -2.90 -18.54 32.12
N VAL A 400 -2.95 -18.85 30.83
CA VAL A 400 -2.81 -17.83 29.77
C VAL A 400 -4.17 -17.21 29.45
N ASP A 401 -4.24 -15.89 29.58
CA ASP A 401 -5.33 -15.06 29.12
C ASP A 401 -4.92 -14.25 27.89
N PHE A 402 -5.80 -14.20 26.87
CA PHE A 402 -5.50 -13.48 25.65
C PHE A 402 -6.74 -12.94 24.93
N GLY A 403 -6.62 -11.72 24.39
CA GLY A 403 -7.57 -11.10 23.45
C GLY A 403 -6.84 -10.33 22.35
N TYR A 404 -7.38 -10.36 21.12
CA TYR A 404 -6.87 -9.55 20.00
C TYR A 404 -7.09 -8.05 20.22
N ASP A 405 -8.10 -7.71 21.04
CA ASP A 405 -8.43 -6.37 21.52
C ASP A 405 -8.53 -6.42 23.05
N GLU A 406 -8.06 -5.38 23.73
CA GLU A 406 -8.14 -5.25 25.20
C GLU A 406 -9.55 -5.37 25.77
N LYS A 407 -10.57 -5.10 24.92
CA LYS A 407 -11.99 -5.14 25.32
C LYS A 407 -12.64 -6.53 25.19
N LYS A 408 -12.03 -7.45 24.44
CA LYS A 408 -12.62 -8.75 24.14
C LYS A 408 -11.58 -9.86 24.31
N MET A 409 -11.61 -10.48 25.48
CA MET A 409 -10.83 -11.69 25.75
C MET A 409 -11.37 -12.86 24.91
N VAL A 410 -10.44 -13.65 24.36
CA VAL A 410 -10.72 -14.83 23.52
C VAL A 410 -10.29 -16.11 24.20
N LEU A 411 -9.23 -16.08 24.99
CA LEU A 411 -8.76 -17.21 25.79
C LEU A 411 -8.75 -16.85 27.27
N HIS A 412 -9.14 -17.81 28.11
CA HIS A 412 -9.28 -17.63 29.55
C HIS A 412 -8.64 -18.79 30.31
N ASP A 413 -7.64 -18.51 31.15
CA ASP A 413 -6.95 -19.46 32.05
C ASP A 413 -6.51 -20.74 31.30
N ILE A 414 -5.88 -20.59 30.14
CA ILE A 414 -5.42 -21.74 29.35
C ILE A 414 -4.25 -22.42 30.04
N LYS A 415 -4.44 -23.71 30.37
CA LYS A 415 -3.41 -24.62 30.91
C LYS A 415 -3.19 -25.77 29.94
N LEU A 416 -2.04 -25.79 29.29
CA LEU A 416 -1.68 -26.77 28.29
C LEU A 416 -0.28 -27.30 28.57
N PHE A 417 -0.09 -28.59 28.41
CA PHE A 417 1.19 -29.28 28.57
C PHE A 417 1.38 -30.21 27.38
N ALA A 418 2.41 -29.98 26.59
CA ALA A 418 2.81 -30.80 25.44
C ALA A 418 4.23 -31.29 25.67
N LYS A 419 4.40 -32.59 25.94
CA LYS A 419 5.74 -33.20 26.08
C LYS A 419 6.38 -33.43 24.71
N PRO A 420 7.71 -33.53 24.65
CA PRO A 420 8.42 -33.87 23.41
C PRO A 420 7.82 -35.08 22.69
N GLY A 421 7.58 -34.96 21.41
CA GLY A 421 7.04 -36.04 20.57
C GLY A 421 5.53 -36.31 20.71
N GLN A 422 4.80 -35.60 21.59
CA GLN A 422 3.35 -35.77 21.73
C GLN A 422 2.54 -35.10 20.62
N LYS A 423 1.48 -35.78 20.21
CA LYS A 423 0.47 -35.25 19.30
C LYS A 423 -0.74 -34.75 20.09
N ILE A 424 -1.01 -33.45 20.02
CA ILE A 424 -2.12 -32.79 20.72
C ILE A 424 -3.15 -32.31 19.70
N ALA A 425 -4.39 -32.76 19.83
CA ALA A 425 -5.49 -32.32 19.00
C ALA A 425 -6.36 -31.28 19.73
N PHE A 426 -6.63 -30.16 19.08
CA PHE A 426 -7.60 -29.18 19.50
C PHE A 426 -8.93 -29.41 18.80
N VAL A 427 -10.00 -29.60 19.60
CA VAL A 427 -11.36 -29.85 19.13
C VAL A 427 -12.30 -28.79 19.74
N GLY A 428 -13.33 -28.40 19.04
CA GLY A 428 -14.32 -27.41 19.49
C GLY A 428 -14.95 -26.65 18.34
N SER A 429 -16.00 -25.89 18.63
CA SER A 429 -16.72 -25.08 17.65
C SER A 429 -15.83 -24.01 16.98
N THR A 430 -16.30 -23.48 15.84
CA THR A 430 -15.64 -22.31 15.21
C THR A 430 -15.67 -21.14 16.19
N GLY A 431 -14.54 -20.46 16.35
CA GLY A 431 -14.40 -19.36 17.31
C GLY A 431 -14.06 -19.77 18.75
N ALA A 432 -13.94 -21.07 19.07
CA ALA A 432 -13.60 -21.53 20.43
C ALA A 432 -12.17 -21.17 20.89
N GLY A 433 -11.31 -20.63 20.02
CA GLY A 433 -9.94 -20.20 20.35
C GLY A 433 -8.82 -21.12 19.87
N LYS A 434 -9.11 -22.17 19.07
CA LYS A 434 -8.11 -23.15 18.59
C LYS A 434 -6.95 -22.48 17.82
N THR A 435 -7.26 -21.72 16.79
CA THR A 435 -6.26 -20.98 15.98
C THR A 435 -5.55 -19.90 16.82
N THR A 436 -6.21 -19.36 17.83
CA THR A 436 -5.58 -18.39 18.74
C THR A 436 -4.45 -19.03 19.53
N ILE A 437 -4.62 -20.25 20.05
CA ILE A 437 -3.55 -20.98 20.75
C ILE A 437 -2.35 -21.19 19.84
N THR A 438 -2.56 -21.61 18.59
CA THR A 438 -1.45 -21.82 17.63
C THR A 438 -0.75 -20.52 17.26
N ASN A 439 -1.48 -19.39 17.14
CA ASN A 439 -0.90 -18.07 16.93
C ASN A 439 -0.02 -17.62 18.11
N LEU A 440 -0.37 -17.99 19.34
CA LEU A 440 0.43 -17.70 20.52
C LEU A 440 1.69 -18.57 20.62
N ILE A 441 1.64 -19.84 20.19
CA ILE A 441 2.83 -20.71 20.11
C ILE A 441 3.86 -20.09 19.13
N ASN A 442 3.41 -19.56 17.97
CA ASN A 442 4.25 -18.87 16.99
C ASN A 442 4.68 -17.46 17.45
N ARG A 443 4.15 -17.01 18.58
CA ARG A 443 4.37 -15.64 19.08
C ARG A 443 4.09 -14.59 18.01
N PHE A 444 3.00 -14.77 17.23
CA PHE A 444 2.47 -13.73 16.34
C PHE A 444 1.79 -12.62 17.14
N TYR A 445 1.37 -12.95 18.36
CA TYR A 445 0.80 -12.04 19.35
C TYR A 445 1.44 -12.33 20.71
N ASP A 446 1.66 -11.28 21.49
CA ASP A 446 2.11 -11.40 22.87
C ASP A 446 0.89 -11.48 23.81
N ILE A 447 0.97 -12.31 24.87
CA ILE A 447 -0.10 -12.55 25.83
C ILE A 447 -0.29 -11.39 26.79
N GLN A 448 -1.52 -11.20 27.32
CA GLN A 448 -1.81 -10.20 28.34
C GLN A 448 -1.49 -10.70 29.74
N ASP A 449 -1.81 -11.96 30.06
CA ASP A 449 -1.51 -12.56 31.36
C ASP A 449 -1.11 -14.03 31.22
N GLY A 450 -0.50 -14.59 32.26
CA GLY A 450 0.02 -15.95 32.27
C GLY A 450 1.46 -16.08 31.76
N LYS A 451 1.86 -17.29 31.40
CA LYS A 451 3.20 -17.61 30.86
C LYS A 451 3.14 -18.75 29.87
N ILE A 452 3.83 -18.59 28.74
CA ILE A 452 4.11 -19.67 27.80
C ILE A 452 5.59 -20.01 27.90
N ARG A 453 5.91 -21.29 28.05
CA ARG A 453 7.29 -21.77 28.09
C ARG A 453 7.51 -22.75 26.95
N TYR A 454 8.70 -22.67 26.39
CA TYR A 454 9.21 -23.60 25.39
C TYR A 454 10.54 -24.17 25.90
N ASP A 455 10.61 -25.49 26.05
CA ASP A 455 11.70 -26.19 26.72
C ASP A 455 12.06 -25.54 28.09
N GLY A 456 11.04 -25.23 28.89
CA GLY A 456 11.20 -24.56 30.20
C GLY A 456 11.49 -23.06 30.14
N ILE A 457 11.89 -22.51 28.99
CA ILE A 457 12.24 -21.10 28.81
C ILE A 457 10.96 -20.31 28.47
N ASN A 458 10.75 -19.15 29.14
CA ASN A 458 9.64 -18.27 28.76
C ASN A 458 9.85 -17.74 27.31
N ILE A 459 8.87 -17.93 26.45
CA ILE A 459 8.96 -17.57 25.02
C ILE A 459 9.28 -16.08 24.79
N ASN A 460 8.93 -15.20 25.75
CA ASN A 460 9.26 -13.77 25.67
C ASN A 460 10.76 -13.49 25.78
N LYS A 461 11.55 -14.43 26.33
CA LYS A 461 13.00 -14.35 26.39
C LYS A 461 13.68 -14.87 25.11
N ILE A 462 13.00 -15.68 24.31
CA ILE A 462 13.52 -16.24 23.07
C ILE A 462 13.36 -15.21 21.95
N LYS A 463 14.38 -15.03 21.12
CA LYS A 463 14.25 -14.21 19.90
C LYS A 463 13.17 -14.77 18.99
N LYS A 464 12.26 -13.92 18.51
CA LYS A 464 11.12 -14.33 17.67
C LYS A 464 11.55 -15.10 16.43
N ALA A 465 12.63 -14.64 15.77
CA ALA A 465 13.18 -15.30 14.59
C ALA A 465 13.66 -16.73 14.90
N ASP A 466 14.32 -16.92 16.04
CA ASP A 466 14.85 -18.23 16.46
C ASP A 466 13.73 -19.16 16.97
N LEU A 467 12.73 -18.60 17.67
CA LEU A 467 11.52 -19.34 18.04
C LEU A 467 10.81 -19.88 16.79
N ARG A 468 10.53 -18.99 15.82
CA ARG A 468 9.82 -19.37 14.58
C ARG A 468 10.61 -20.34 13.72
N ARG A 469 11.97 -20.29 13.75
CA ARG A 469 12.82 -21.28 13.08
C ARG A 469 12.68 -22.69 13.66
N SER A 470 12.38 -22.80 14.95
CA SER A 470 12.18 -24.10 15.62
C SER A 470 10.78 -24.68 15.38
N LEU A 471 9.87 -23.93 14.75
CA LEU A 471 8.48 -24.29 14.53
C LEU A 471 8.21 -24.52 13.03
N GLY A 472 7.48 -25.57 12.71
CA GLY A 472 6.92 -25.79 11.37
C GLY A 472 5.41 -25.56 11.36
N ILE A 473 4.90 -24.91 10.33
CA ILE A 473 3.48 -24.65 10.19
C ILE A 473 2.95 -25.14 8.85
N VAL A 474 1.83 -25.85 8.89
CA VAL A 474 1.03 -26.21 7.71
C VAL A 474 -0.35 -25.61 7.89
N LEU A 475 -0.64 -24.55 7.12
CA LEU A 475 -1.91 -23.80 7.20
C LEU A 475 -2.98 -24.45 6.32
N GLN A 476 -4.24 -24.27 6.70
CA GLN A 476 -5.42 -24.63 5.92
C GLN A 476 -5.37 -24.02 4.52
N ASP A 477 -5.15 -22.70 4.44
CA ASP A 477 -5.01 -21.97 3.19
C ASP A 477 -3.53 -21.88 2.80
N THR A 478 -3.09 -22.86 2.00
CA THR A 478 -1.71 -22.89 1.52
C THR A 478 -1.41 -21.71 0.60
N GLN A 479 -0.42 -20.90 0.99
CA GLN A 479 0.10 -19.81 0.15
C GLN A 479 1.35 -20.28 -0.60
N LEU A 480 1.30 -20.19 -1.95
CA LEU A 480 2.41 -20.51 -2.83
C LEU A 480 2.88 -19.25 -3.55
N PHE A 481 4.20 -19.08 -3.60
CA PHE A 481 4.81 -17.93 -4.25
C PHE A 481 4.95 -18.13 -5.75
N THR A 482 4.98 -17.04 -6.51
CA THR A 482 5.27 -17.06 -7.94
C THR A 482 6.74 -17.42 -8.16
N ASN A 483 7.03 -18.72 -8.14
CA ASN A 483 8.35 -19.32 -8.34
C ASN A 483 8.19 -20.77 -8.80
N SER A 484 9.32 -21.51 -9.00
CA SER A 484 9.25 -22.94 -9.29
C SER A 484 8.70 -23.74 -8.10
N VAL A 485 8.24 -24.97 -8.36
CA VAL A 485 7.84 -25.92 -7.32
C VAL A 485 9.03 -26.19 -6.37
N MET A 486 10.22 -26.36 -6.90
CA MET A 486 11.47 -26.55 -6.15
C MET A 486 11.67 -25.44 -5.12
N GLU A 487 11.62 -24.19 -5.57
CA GLU A 487 11.83 -23.02 -4.71
C GLU A 487 10.68 -22.81 -3.70
N ASN A 488 9.46 -23.19 -4.04
CA ASN A 488 8.35 -23.18 -3.09
C ASN A 488 8.53 -24.15 -1.94
N ILE A 489 9.13 -25.31 -2.17
CA ILE A 489 9.48 -26.27 -1.10
C ILE A 489 10.72 -25.77 -0.35
N ARG A 490 11.78 -25.32 -1.07
CA ARG A 490 13.02 -24.77 -0.49
C ARG A 490 12.79 -23.57 0.42
N TYR A 491 11.63 -22.88 0.28
CA TYR A 491 11.28 -21.77 1.15
C TYR A 491 11.27 -22.12 2.65
N GLY A 492 11.07 -23.41 3.01
CA GLY A 492 11.19 -23.90 4.39
C GLY A 492 12.62 -23.87 4.93
N LYS A 493 13.62 -24.06 4.06
CA LYS A 493 15.07 -24.04 4.37
C LYS A 493 15.81 -23.55 3.13
N LEU A 494 16.17 -22.26 3.10
CA LEU A 494 16.70 -21.59 1.89
C LEU A 494 18.04 -22.15 1.39
N ASP A 495 18.82 -22.76 2.25
CA ASP A 495 20.11 -23.40 1.96
C ASP A 495 19.98 -24.92 1.69
N ALA A 496 18.75 -25.45 1.59
CA ALA A 496 18.52 -26.87 1.28
C ALA A 496 19.02 -27.23 -0.13
N THR A 497 19.68 -28.37 -0.25
CA THR A 497 20.08 -28.90 -1.56
C THR A 497 18.87 -29.43 -2.34
N ASP A 498 19.05 -29.66 -3.64
CA ASP A 498 17.98 -30.23 -4.48
C ASP A 498 17.58 -31.63 -3.98
N GLU A 499 18.52 -32.40 -3.49
CA GLU A 499 18.30 -33.74 -2.95
C GLU A 499 17.47 -33.69 -1.66
N GLU A 500 17.74 -32.72 -0.75
CA GLU A 500 16.96 -32.52 0.47
C GLU A 500 15.53 -32.12 0.12
N VAL A 501 15.34 -31.22 -0.85
CA VAL A 501 14.01 -30.81 -1.33
C VAL A 501 13.23 -31.98 -1.93
N ILE A 502 13.90 -32.83 -2.76
CA ILE A 502 13.26 -34.00 -3.34
C ILE A 502 12.93 -35.03 -2.27
N ALA A 503 13.79 -35.23 -1.26
CA ALA A 503 13.53 -36.11 -0.13
C ALA A 503 12.30 -35.65 0.68
N ALA A 504 12.18 -34.35 0.97
CA ALA A 504 11.04 -33.75 1.63
C ALA A 504 9.75 -33.91 0.80
N ALA A 505 9.82 -33.73 -0.53
CA ALA A 505 8.69 -33.94 -1.43
C ALA A 505 8.23 -35.42 -1.46
N LYS A 506 9.15 -36.36 -1.38
CA LYS A 506 8.84 -37.80 -1.27
C LYS A 506 8.17 -38.13 0.06
N LEU A 507 8.69 -37.59 1.18
CA LEU A 507 8.08 -37.76 2.50
C LEU A 507 6.63 -37.25 2.50
N ALA A 508 6.39 -36.08 1.92
CA ALA A 508 5.08 -35.46 1.80
C ALA A 508 4.17 -36.12 0.74
N ASN A 509 4.58 -37.18 0.05
CA ASN A 509 3.88 -37.78 -1.10
C ASN A 509 3.65 -36.82 -2.28
N ALA A 510 4.45 -35.76 -2.40
CA ALA A 510 4.34 -34.77 -3.47
C ALA A 510 5.11 -35.15 -4.74
N ASP A 511 6.24 -35.89 -4.64
CA ASP A 511 7.12 -36.22 -5.75
C ASP A 511 6.39 -36.84 -6.95
N GLY A 512 5.41 -37.72 -6.69
CA GLY A 512 4.69 -38.44 -7.73
C GLY A 512 3.84 -37.54 -8.64
N PHE A 513 3.25 -36.47 -8.13
CA PHE A 513 2.53 -35.52 -8.98
C PHE A 513 3.47 -34.47 -9.57
N ILE A 514 4.50 -34.03 -8.82
CA ILE A 514 5.47 -33.03 -9.29
C ILE A 514 6.14 -33.51 -10.58
N ARG A 515 6.60 -34.78 -10.63
CA ARG A 515 7.23 -35.37 -11.83
C ARG A 515 6.30 -35.45 -13.05
N ARG A 516 5.00 -35.35 -12.87
CA ARG A 516 4.01 -35.34 -13.95
C ARG A 516 3.66 -33.94 -14.46
N LEU A 517 4.15 -32.89 -13.78
CA LEU A 517 4.04 -31.53 -14.28
C LEU A 517 4.95 -31.34 -15.51
N PRO A 518 4.63 -30.41 -16.42
CA PRO A 518 5.37 -30.25 -17.68
C PRO A 518 6.89 -30.12 -17.49
N ASP A 519 7.35 -29.33 -16.52
CA ASP A 519 8.77 -29.09 -16.20
C ASP A 519 9.16 -29.72 -14.85
N GLY A 520 8.38 -30.67 -14.33
CA GLY A 520 8.65 -31.32 -13.05
C GLY A 520 8.81 -30.30 -11.91
N TYR A 521 9.90 -30.42 -11.16
CA TYR A 521 10.25 -29.50 -10.07
C TYR A 521 10.51 -28.05 -10.53
N GLN A 522 10.84 -27.82 -11.79
CA GLN A 522 11.07 -26.47 -12.34
C GLN A 522 9.78 -25.80 -12.86
N THR A 523 8.64 -26.49 -12.78
CA THR A 523 7.35 -25.92 -13.16
C THR A 523 7.09 -24.65 -12.36
N LYS A 524 6.86 -23.53 -13.06
CA LYS A 524 6.54 -22.24 -12.44
C LYS A 524 5.09 -22.21 -11.98
N LEU A 525 4.91 -21.82 -10.73
CA LEU A 525 3.61 -21.57 -10.13
C LEU A 525 3.26 -20.09 -10.26
N THR A 526 2.01 -19.79 -10.55
CA THR A 526 1.47 -18.42 -10.64
C THR A 526 0.14 -18.35 -9.90
N ASN A 527 -0.28 -17.14 -9.52
CA ASN A 527 -1.58 -16.91 -8.88
C ASN A 527 -1.86 -17.92 -7.73
N ASN A 528 -0.93 -18.01 -6.77
CA ASN A 528 -1.06 -18.93 -5.62
C ASN A 528 -1.19 -20.41 -6.03
N GLY A 529 -0.55 -20.82 -7.12
CA GLY A 529 -0.65 -22.20 -7.63
C GLY A 529 -2.03 -22.55 -8.17
N ALA A 530 -2.70 -21.60 -8.85
CA ALA A 530 -4.03 -21.82 -9.44
C ALA A 530 -4.10 -22.97 -10.45
N ASN A 531 -2.95 -23.38 -10.99
CA ASN A 531 -2.80 -24.55 -11.87
C ASN A 531 -2.72 -25.90 -11.13
N LEU A 532 -2.72 -25.88 -9.78
CA LEU A 532 -2.68 -27.07 -8.92
C LEU A 532 -4.02 -27.26 -8.20
N SER A 533 -4.40 -28.52 -7.94
CA SER A 533 -5.53 -28.82 -7.07
C SER A 533 -5.24 -28.40 -5.62
N GLN A 534 -6.27 -28.22 -4.80
CA GLN A 534 -6.10 -27.86 -3.39
C GLN A 534 -5.24 -28.89 -2.64
N GLY A 535 -5.46 -30.19 -2.88
CA GLY A 535 -4.65 -31.24 -2.27
C GLY A 535 -3.18 -31.20 -2.69
N GLN A 536 -2.89 -30.92 -3.99
CA GLN A 536 -1.52 -30.75 -4.47
C GLN A 536 -0.83 -29.55 -3.80
N ARG A 537 -1.52 -28.42 -3.62
CA ARG A 537 -0.99 -27.27 -2.87
C ARG A 537 -0.68 -27.65 -1.43
N GLN A 538 -1.55 -28.42 -0.78
CA GLN A 538 -1.34 -28.87 0.60
C GLN A 538 -0.14 -29.83 0.72
N LEU A 539 0.05 -30.77 -0.22
CA LEU A 539 1.24 -31.62 -0.27
C LEU A 539 2.53 -30.79 -0.41
N LEU A 540 2.53 -29.69 -1.17
CA LEU A 540 3.68 -28.77 -1.23
C LEU A 540 3.92 -28.03 0.10
N SER A 541 2.86 -27.65 0.83
CA SER A 541 3.00 -27.06 2.16
C SER A 541 3.57 -28.04 3.18
N ILE A 542 3.16 -29.32 3.12
CA ILE A 542 3.75 -30.39 3.94
C ILE A 542 5.23 -30.58 3.59
N ALA A 543 5.59 -30.60 2.29
CA ALA A 543 6.98 -30.73 1.86
C ALA A 543 7.83 -29.52 2.31
N ARG A 544 7.26 -28.31 2.31
CA ARG A 544 7.91 -27.09 2.83
C ARG A 544 8.19 -27.20 4.34
N ALA A 545 7.27 -27.74 5.11
CA ALA A 545 7.49 -28.01 6.53
C ALA A 545 8.49 -29.16 6.76
N ALA A 546 8.46 -30.19 5.90
CA ALA A 546 9.38 -31.33 5.99
C ALA A 546 10.84 -30.95 5.73
N VAL A 547 11.13 -30.07 4.78
CA VAL A 547 12.51 -29.64 4.47
C VAL A 547 13.11 -28.78 5.59
N ALA A 548 12.26 -28.07 6.35
CA ALA A 548 12.68 -27.27 7.50
C ALA A 548 13.07 -28.14 8.71
N ASP A 549 12.54 -29.38 8.79
CA ASP A 549 12.79 -30.37 9.84
C ASP A 549 12.65 -29.84 11.29
N PRO A 550 11.55 -29.17 11.64
CA PRO A 550 11.38 -28.57 12.95
C PRO A 550 10.96 -29.63 14.00
N PRO A 551 11.35 -29.48 15.30
CA PRO A 551 10.93 -30.38 16.37
C PRO A 551 9.47 -30.22 16.80
N VAL A 552 8.88 -29.05 16.52
CA VAL A 552 7.48 -28.74 16.83
C VAL A 552 6.73 -28.39 15.56
N LEU A 553 5.55 -28.98 15.39
CA LEU A 553 4.68 -28.78 14.24
C LEU A 553 3.32 -28.19 14.68
N ILE A 554 2.82 -27.29 13.86
CA ILE A 554 1.47 -26.75 13.96
C ILE A 554 0.75 -27.05 12.65
N LEU A 555 -0.33 -27.82 12.75
CA LEU A 555 -1.08 -28.29 11.60
C LEU A 555 -2.52 -27.79 11.72
N ASP A 556 -2.97 -27.03 10.72
CA ASP A 556 -4.38 -26.61 10.58
C ASP A 556 -5.03 -27.48 9.49
N GLU A 557 -5.84 -28.45 9.91
CA GLU A 557 -6.40 -29.49 9.06
C GLU A 557 -7.79 -29.13 8.55
N ALA A 558 -7.88 -28.47 7.40
CA ALA A 558 -9.15 -28.33 6.68
C ALA A 558 -9.05 -28.90 5.26
N THR A 559 -9.67 -30.03 5.07
CA THR A 559 -9.61 -30.80 3.81
C THR A 559 -10.98 -30.99 3.17
N SER A 560 -11.93 -30.11 3.46
CA SER A 560 -13.34 -30.25 3.05
C SER A 560 -13.61 -30.26 1.53
N SER A 561 -12.59 -30.02 0.70
CA SER A 561 -12.74 -29.88 -0.76
C SER A 561 -11.71 -30.69 -1.57
N ILE A 562 -11.18 -31.77 -0.99
CA ILE A 562 -10.15 -32.61 -1.64
C ILE A 562 -10.76 -33.97 -2.02
N ASP A 563 -10.43 -34.48 -3.19
CA ASP A 563 -10.83 -35.84 -3.60
C ASP A 563 -10.24 -36.92 -2.70
N THR A 564 -10.96 -38.01 -2.50
CA THR A 564 -10.63 -39.08 -1.53
C THR A 564 -9.23 -39.67 -1.73
N ARG A 565 -8.74 -39.75 -2.97
CA ARG A 565 -7.40 -40.30 -3.25
C ARG A 565 -6.30 -39.36 -2.82
N THR A 566 -6.39 -38.09 -3.16
CA THR A 566 -5.43 -37.06 -2.77
C THR A 566 -5.50 -36.82 -1.25
N GLU A 567 -6.67 -36.91 -0.67
CA GLU A 567 -6.90 -36.84 0.76
C GLU A 567 -6.06 -37.88 1.53
N LYS A 568 -6.09 -39.14 1.07
CA LYS A 568 -5.27 -40.20 1.65
C LYS A 568 -3.78 -39.92 1.57
N LEU A 569 -3.30 -39.33 0.44
CA LEU A 569 -1.90 -38.95 0.27
C LEU A 569 -1.50 -37.81 1.21
N VAL A 570 -2.37 -36.83 1.39
CA VAL A 570 -2.16 -35.72 2.34
C VAL A 570 -2.09 -36.24 3.77
N GLN A 571 -3.03 -37.12 4.16
CA GLN A 571 -3.04 -37.71 5.50
C GLN A 571 -1.78 -38.53 5.78
N ASP A 572 -1.38 -39.42 4.86
CA ASP A 572 -0.16 -40.23 5.00
C ASP A 572 1.11 -39.32 5.03
N GLY A 573 1.16 -38.25 4.24
CA GLY A 573 2.23 -37.26 4.30
C GLY A 573 2.29 -36.51 5.63
N MET A 574 1.13 -36.13 6.18
CA MET A 574 1.05 -35.50 7.51
C MET A 574 1.48 -36.47 8.62
N ASP A 575 1.02 -37.73 8.60
CA ASP A 575 1.38 -38.74 9.60
C ASP A 575 2.89 -39.00 9.62
N LYS A 576 3.51 -39.08 8.43
CA LYS A 576 4.97 -39.19 8.31
C LYS A 576 5.70 -37.95 8.85
N LEU A 577 5.18 -36.77 8.56
CA LEU A 577 5.75 -35.51 9.04
C LEU A 577 5.67 -35.39 10.56
N MET A 578 4.57 -35.83 11.17
CA MET A 578 4.33 -35.76 12.62
C MET A 578 5.21 -36.73 13.44
N HIS A 579 5.69 -37.82 12.84
CA HIS A 579 6.41 -38.87 13.55
C HIS A 579 7.64 -38.30 14.27
N GLY A 580 7.71 -38.54 15.58
CA GLY A 580 8.83 -38.12 16.43
C GLY A 580 8.87 -36.63 16.79
N ARG A 581 7.84 -35.86 16.44
CA ARG A 581 7.77 -34.42 16.70
C ARG A 581 6.60 -34.06 17.59
N THR A 582 6.78 -33.04 18.42
CA THR A 582 5.65 -32.45 19.16
C THR A 582 4.72 -31.77 18.17
N THR A 583 3.45 -32.17 18.15
CA THR A 583 2.54 -31.72 17.13
C THR A 583 1.25 -31.17 17.72
N PHE A 584 0.90 -29.95 17.33
CA PHE A 584 -0.39 -29.32 17.62
C PHE A 584 -1.27 -29.37 16.38
N VAL A 585 -2.40 -30.04 16.45
CA VAL A 585 -3.33 -30.21 15.32
C VAL A 585 -4.65 -29.53 15.64
N ILE A 586 -5.05 -28.56 14.79
CA ILE A 586 -6.44 -28.09 14.76
C ILE A 586 -7.22 -29.11 13.94
N ALA A 587 -7.87 -30.04 14.63
CA ALA A 587 -8.45 -31.19 13.97
C ALA A 587 -9.88 -30.93 13.51
N HIS A 588 -10.13 -31.16 12.23
CA HIS A 588 -11.46 -31.17 11.61
C HIS A 588 -11.89 -32.60 11.23
N ARG A 589 -11.05 -33.60 11.50
CA ARG A 589 -11.29 -35.01 11.16
C ARG A 589 -11.24 -35.92 12.39
N LEU A 590 -12.18 -36.83 12.44
CA LEU A 590 -12.28 -37.82 13.52
C LEU A 590 -11.05 -38.75 13.57
N SER A 591 -10.46 -39.12 12.43
CA SER A 591 -9.26 -39.99 12.37
C SER A 591 -8.04 -39.35 13.02
N THR A 592 -7.79 -38.08 12.74
CA THR A 592 -6.66 -37.32 13.29
C THR A 592 -6.81 -37.13 14.80
N VAL A 593 -8.05 -36.85 15.26
CA VAL A 593 -8.36 -36.71 16.68
C VAL A 593 -8.13 -38.02 17.42
N ARG A 594 -8.68 -39.13 16.89
CA ARG A 594 -8.62 -40.45 17.53
C ARG A 594 -7.18 -40.92 17.79
N ASN A 595 -6.28 -40.64 16.86
CA ASN A 595 -4.88 -41.08 16.95
C ASN A 595 -3.96 -40.07 17.66
N SER A 596 -4.52 -39.12 18.42
CA SER A 596 -3.76 -38.13 19.19
C SER A 596 -3.51 -38.61 20.61
N ASP A 597 -2.31 -38.31 21.14
CA ASP A 597 -1.92 -38.69 22.50
C ASP A 597 -2.72 -37.90 23.56
N CYS A 598 -3.15 -36.71 23.20
CA CYS A 598 -4.00 -35.88 24.05
C CYS A 598 -4.97 -35.06 23.18
N ILE A 599 -6.22 -35.09 23.53
CA ILE A 599 -7.29 -34.29 22.93
C ILE A 599 -7.66 -33.21 23.94
N MET A 600 -7.73 -31.96 23.48
CA MET A 600 -8.16 -30.81 24.26
C MET A 600 -9.42 -30.23 23.64
N VAL A 601 -10.52 -30.26 24.38
CA VAL A 601 -11.81 -29.72 23.97
C VAL A 601 -11.91 -28.27 24.43
N LEU A 602 -12.04 -27.36 23.44
CA LEU A 602 -12.20 -25.94 23.69
C LEU A 602 -13.65 -25.50 23.53
N GLU A 603 -14.15 -24.74 24.51
CA GLU A 603 -15.42 -24.06 24.44
C GLU A 603 -15.32 -22.68 25.10
N ASN A 604 -15.79 -21.64 24.40
CA ASN A 604 -15.77 -20.25 24.88
C ASN A 604 -14.40 -19.79 25.42
N GLY A 605 -13.31 -20.17 24.74
CA GLY A 605 -11.95 -19.77 25.09
C GLY A 605 -11.37 -20.51 26.31
N ARG A 606 -11.96 -21.61 26.75
CA ARG A 606 -11.45 -22.44 27.86
C ARG A 606 -11.24 -23.88 27.41
N ILE A 607 -10.28 -24.57 27.99
CA ILE A 607 -10.16 -26.03 27.88
C ILE A 607 -11.08 -26.64 28.89
N ILE A 608 -12.16 -27.30 28.41
CA ILE A 608 -13.20 -27.91 29.27
C ILE A 608 -12.99 -29.40 29.52
N GLU A 609 -12.36 -30.10 28.56
CA GLU A 609 -12.03 -31.53 28.68
C GLU A 609 -10.63 -31.79 28.14
N ARG A 610 -9.96 -32.77 28.73
CA ARG A 610 -8.61 -33.18 28.32
C ARG A 610 -8.41 -34.68 28.60
N GLY A 611 -7.99 -35.44 27.60
CA GLY A 611 -7.74 -36.88 27.77
C GLY A 611 -7.37 -37.55 26.44
N THR A 612 -7.24 -38.87 26.48
CA THR A 612 -7.18 -39.71 25.28
C THR A 612 -8.56 -39.89 24.68
N HIS A 613 -8.63 -40.42 23.46
CA HIS A 613 -9.90 -40.74 22.82
C HIS A 613 -10.79 -41.64 23.73
N ASP A 614 -10.23 -42.74 24.23
CA ASP A 614 -10.97 -43.73 25.02
C ASP A 614 -11.49 -43.14 26.34
N GLN A 615 -10.66 -42.36 27.05
CA GLN A 615 -11.04 -41.67 28.28
C GLN A 615 -12.22 -40.71 28.04
N LEU A 616 -12.14 -39.86 27.03
CA LEU A 616 -13.16 -38.87 26.74
C LEU A 616 -14.48 -39.49 26.20
N ILE A 617 -14.40 -40.66 25.57
CA ILE A 617 -15.61 -41.45 25.19
C ILE A 617 -16.29 -42.02 26.42
N GLU A 618 -15.52 -42.54 27.40
CA GLU A 618 -16.08 -43.08 28.67
C GLU A 618 -16.73 -41.98 29.52
N GLU A 619 -16.12 -40.77 29.55
CA GLU A 619 -16.64 -39.61 30.29
C GLU A 619 -17.98 -39.10 29.75
N LYS A 620 -18.35 -39.44 28.50
CA LYS A 620 -19.59 -39.02 27.81
C LYS A 620 -19.85 -37.52 27.86
N GLY A 621 -18.79 -36.73 27.87
CA GLY A 621 -18.83 -35.27 27.92
C GLY A 621 -19.04 -34.61 26.54
N LYS A 622 -18.50 -33.41 26.38
CA LYS A 622 -18.61 -32.62 25.13
C LYS A 622 -17.92 -33.31 23.97
N TYR A 623 -16.76 -33.93 24.20
CA TYR A 623 -16.06 -34.71 23.17
C TYR A 623 -16.91 -35.84 22.62
N TYR A 624 -17.58 -36.59 23.50
CA TYR A 624 -18.48 -37.68 23.12
C TYR A 624 -19.62 -37.15 22.22
N GLN A 625 -20.21 -36.01 22.58
CA GLN A 625 -21.26 -35.38 21.77
C GLN A 625 -20.77 -34.99 20.39
N LEU A 626 -19.58 -34.37 20.32
CA LEU A 626 -18.93 -33.99 19.03
C LEU A 626 -18.59 -35.23 18.18
N TYR A 627 -18.14 -36.31 18.82
CA TYR A 627 -17.72 -37.54 18.13
C TYR A 627 -18.89 -38.33 17.59
N THR A 628 -19.98 -38.49 18.35
CA THR A 628 -21.15 -39.30 17.99
C THR A 628 -22.12 -38.58 17.04
N GLY A 629 -21.87 -37.32 16.71
CA GLY A 629 -22.74 -36.55 15.83
C GLY A 629 -24.07 -36.12 16.50
N ASN A 630 -24.25 -36.33 17.79
CA ASN A 630 -25.38 -35.82 18.56
C ASN A 630 -25.29 -34.29 18.76
N MET A 631 -24.98 -33.59 17.71
CA MET A 631 -24.98 -32.12 17.65
C MET A 631 -26.37 -31.55 17.35
N GLY A 632 -27.37 -32.10 17.99
CA GLY A 632 -28.69 -31.50 17.96
C GLY A 632 -28.76 -30.29 18.88
N GLU A 633 -28.11 -29.16 18.52
CA GLU A 633 -28.34 -27.82 19.12
C GLU A 633 -27.10 -26.94 19.26
N LEU A 634 -26.03 -27.15 18.47
CA LEU A 634 -24.88 -26.21 18.48
C LEU A 634 -24.40 -25.93 17.06
N ALA A 635 -25.25 -25.37 16.20
CA ALA A 635 -24.86 -24.66 14.97
C ALA A 635 -24.73 -23.15 15.27
#